data_c6bf796cf865d4c8f4e7a3eec2a7052d
#
_entry.id   c6bf796cf865d4c8f4e7a3eec2a7052d
#
_cell.length_a   1.000
_cell.length_b   1.000
_cell.length_c   1.000
_cell.angle_alpha   90.00
_cell.angle_beta   90.00
_cell.angle_gamma   90.00
#
_symmetry.space_group_name_H-M   'P 1'
#
loop_
_entity.id
_entity.type
_entity.pdbx_description
1 polymer ?
#
loop_
_entity_poly.entity_id
_entity_poly.type
_entity_poly.pdbx_seq_one_letter_code
_entity_poly.pdbx_strand_id
1 'polypeptide(L)'
;MENFGTVATFTQVNPVFSSRNEIEKASLRHVFLIAKHLKISLNEAATKTRSCFLSVARLDGEFGLGNTTKFSPISAGLFGITKSLNQEWENVFCRSLDLSPNLDLKTSVKHILTEIHDPNLLVTEVGYSSQGRFTLVAEPSIPPTPLTKGGNIPRLLRGVRGDQPTNIDTNSVFLVSGGAKGITAQCVIKLAQKYQCKFILLGRSRRESEPVWAEGCENEAELKKRIMEDFQAQGEKPTPIMVQKKYQEISSQREIQNTLKAIADAGGEAEYLSVDVTESILLAEKIAPVVERLGTITGIIHGAGNLADKRIEKKTIQDFETVYAAKVKGLENLFNCVPPSQLKHLILFSSVVGFYGNVGQSDYAMANEILNKSAHLFKHNYPDCHVVAINWGPWESGMVSPELKQAFAERGIETIPIEVGTQMLVDELTNSSLENAQVVIGSPLVYIPPALNSELKNYRIKRQLTLESNPFLHDHVIAGRPVLPATCGLLWMANVCEQIHPGFKAFSCHNFKVLKGIVFDENLASEYILEIQELAKIENKEIELAAKISSINPEGKIRYHFSTNLILKRQIDTAPNYELLNLTQDEQFLITNKSLYQNGGISLFHGTTFQGVTSVLNASPGKLTIECKLPQPTAQQQGQFPVQTFNPYIADVQIHALWLWTQHFHQIGCLPAEIQTFEQFAPVPFDETFYVTCEVKSKTESNVIADVITHNRQGQIYNRMIGAKGTILPKPIG
;
A
#
# COMPACT_ATOMS: atom_id res chain seq x y z
N MET A 1 33.27 53.34 20.82
CA MET A 1 32.75 52.88 19.50
C MET A 1 32.73 51.39 19.60
N GLU A 2 31.58 50.86 19.97
CA GLU A 2 31.38 49.42 20.14
C GLU A 2 31.03 48.82 18.78
N ASN A 3 31.79 47.82 18.39
CA ASN A 3 31.52 47.03 17.21
C ASN A 3 30.35 46.09 17.53
N PHE A 4 29.14 46.44 17.10
CA PHE A 4 28.05 45.49 16.96
C PHE A 4 28.33 44.57 15.77
N GLY A 5 28.71 43.33 16.09
CA GLY A 5 28.77 42.27 15.13
C GLY A 5 27.39 42.06 14.52
N THR A 6 27.32 42.17 13.20
CA THR A 6 26.13 41.90 12.41
C THR A 6 25.82 40.41 12.49
N VAL A 7 24.87 40.02 13.33
CA VAL A 7 24.28 38.69 13.27
C VAL A 7 23.44 38.67 12.00
N ALA A 8 23.97 38.06 10.96
CA ALA A 8 23.21 37.79 9.75
C ALA A 8 22.13 36.74 10.09
N THR A 9 20.95 37.20 10.41
CA THR A 9 19.75 36.35 10.47
C THR A 9 19.40 35.94 9.04
N PHE A 10 19.90 34.79 8.62
CA PHE A 10 19.40 34.15 7.43
C PHE A 10 17.98 33.70 7.74
N THR A 11 16.98 34.45 7.28
CA THR A 11 15.60 33.98 7.20
C THR A 11 15.50 32.95 6.10
N GLN A 12 15.97 31.76 6.40
CA GLN A 12 15.88 30.63 5.47
C GLN A 12 14.44 30.13 5.46
N VAL A 13 13.83 30.06 4.28
CA VAL A 13 12.49 29.47 4.12
C VAL A 13 12.62 27.97 4.32
N ASN A 14 11.91 27.43 5.32
CA ASN A 14 11.88 26.01 5.55
C ASN A 14 11.26 25.29 4.33
N PRO A 15 11.91 24.24 3.77
CA PRO A 15 11.50 23.62 2.51
C PRO A 15 10.22 22.80 2.59
N VAL A 16 9.84 22.41 3.81
CA VAL A 16 8.74 21.46 4.05
C VAL A 16 7.68 22.07 4.95
N PHE A 17 8.09 22.84 5.96
CA PHE A 17 7.21 23.35 6.99
C PHE A 17 6.92 24.84 6.81
N SER A 18 5.66 25.20 6.91
CA SER A 18 5.16 26.57 6.74
C SER A 18 4.95 27.30 8.07
N SER A 19 4.71 28.59 8.03
CA SER A 19 4.32 29.39 9.22
C SER A 19 2.98 28.97 9.82
N ARG A 20 2.22 28.09 9.19
CA ARG A 20 0.93 27.56 9.68
C ARG A 20 1.06 26.29 10.51
N ASN A 21 2.27 25.76 10.70
CA ASN A 21 2.52 24.49 11.37
C ASN A 21 1.89 24.39 12.77
N GLU A 22 1.94 25.45 13.56
CA GLU A 22 1.36 25.44 14.92
C GLU A 22 -0.17 25.32 14.88
N ILE A 23 -0.85 25.92 13.88
CA ILE A 23 -2.30 25.79 13.67
C ILE A 23 -2.65 24.35 13.27
N GLU A 24 -1.90 23.78 12.38
CA GLU A 24 -2.13 22.41 11.89
C GLU A 24 -1.81 21.37 12.97
N LYS A 25 -0.74 21.56 13.74
CA LYS A 25 -0.43 20.78 14.93
C LYS A 25 -1.57 20.85 15.95
N ALA A 26 -2.10 22.06 16.20
CA ALA A 26 -3.24 22.24 17.11
C ALA A 26 -4.47 21.46 16.59
N SER A 27 -4.72 21.46 15.29
CA SER A 27 -5.79 20.67 14.66
C SER A 27 -5.59 19.17 14.87
N LEU A 28 -4.38 18.64 14.66
CA LEU A 28 -4.07 17.23 14.95
C LEU A 28 -4.29 16.89 16.42
N ARG A 29 -3.87 17.77 17.34
CA ARG A 29 -4.09 17.61 18.77
C ARG A 29 -5.59 17.58 19.12
N HIS A 30 -6.40 18.40 18.48
CA HIS A 30 -7.85 18.37 18.65
C HIS A 30 -8.45 17.04 18.17
N VAL A 31 -8.06 16.56 17.00
CA VAL A 31 -8.51 15.25 16.48
C VAL A 31 -8.09 14.11 17.41
N PHE A 32 -6.86 14.14 17.92
CA PHE A 32 -6.38 13.19 18.91
C PHE A 32 -7.26 13.17 20.19
N LEU A 33 -7.61 14.35 20.71
CA LEU A 33 -8.50 14.47 21.89
C LEU A 33 -9.93 14.02 21.58
N ILE A 34 -10.46 14.37 20.42
CA ILE A 34 -11.78 13.93 19.96
C ILE A 34 -11.82 12.40 19.91
N ALA A 35 -10.84 11.77 19.25
CA ALA A 35 -10.76 10.32 19.18
C ALA A 35 -10.71 9.67 20.57
N LYS A 36 -9.86 10.21 21.47
CA LYS A 36 -9.78 9.75 22.85
C LYS A 36 -11.13 9.76 23.57
N HIS A 37 -11.87 10.86 23.47
CA HIS A 37 -13.13 11.04 24.20
C HIS A 37 -14.30 10.31 23.56
N LEU A 38 -14.31 10.12 22.23
CA LEU A 38 -15.39 9.44 21.52
C LEU A 38 -15.27 7.92 21.51
N LYS A 39 -14.16 7.32 21.92
CA LYS A 39 -13.93 5.88 21.85
C LYS A 39 -15.09 5.07 22.40
N ILE A 40 -15.52 5.34 23.64
CA ILE A 40 -16.57 4.55 24.30
C ILE A 40 -17.88 4.69 23.53
N SER A 41 -18.32 5.91 23.27
CA SER A 41 -19.61 6.18 22.61
C SER A 41 -19.67 5.60 21.19
N LEU A 42 -18.57 5.69 20.41
CA LEU A 42 -18.53 5.13 19.06
C LEU A 42 -18.56 3.61 19.07
N ASN A 43 -17.82 2.95 19.98
CA ASN A 43 -17.83 1.50 20.08
C ASN A 43 -19.18 0.96 20.60
N GLU A 44 -19.84 1.63 21.54
CA GLU A 44 -21.20 1.30 21.99
C GLU A 44 -22.22 1.48 20.85
N ALA A 45 -22.15 2.56 20.10
CA ALA A 45 -23.01 2.78 18.94
C ALA A 45 -22.79 1.71 17.85
N ALA A 46 -21.54 1.28 17.65
CA ALA A 46 -21.16 0.28 16.67
C ALA A 46 -21.78 -1.11 16.93
N THR A 47 -22.19 -1.41 18.17
CA THR A 47 -22.93 -2.66 18.49
C THR A 47 -24.36 -2.67 17.96
N LYS A 48 -24.91 -1.50 17.62
CA LYS A 48 -26.32 -1.34 17.23
C LYS A 48 -26.47 -0.95 15.75
N THR A 49 -25.58 -0.12 15.27
CA THR A 49 -25.59 0.44 13.90
C THR A 49 -24.18 0.65 13.41
N ARG A 50 -24.01 0.99 12.12
CA ARG A 50 -22.70 1.40 11.61
C ARG A 50 -22.26 2.69 12.28
N SER A 51 -21.21 2.62 13.07
CA SER A 51 -20.51 3.76 13.65
C SER A 51 -19.24 4.01 12.87
N CYS A 52 -18.89 5.27 12.64
CA CYS A 52 -17.71 5.61 11.85
C CYS A 52 -16.92 6.79 12.42
N PHE A 53 -15.60 6.74 12.21
CA PHE A 53 -14.66 7.83 12.44
C PHE A 53 -13.96 8.14 11.12
N LEU A 54 -14.28 9.29 10.54
CA LEU A 54 -13.67 9.77 9.31
C LEU A 54 -12.78 10.98 9.60
N SER A 55 -11.57 10.96 9.07
CA SER A 55 -10.69 12.12 9.00
C SER A 55 -10.48 12.52 7.54
N VAL A 56 -10.41 13.83 7.28
CA VAL A 56 -10.25 14.37 5.94
C VAL A 56 -9.05 15.31 5.91
N ALA A 57 -8.08 15.01 5.07
CA ALA A 57 -6.97 15.90 4.70
C ALA A 57 -7.14 16.42 3.27
N ARG A 58 -6.39 17.43 2.91
CA ARG A 58 -6.34 17.98 1.56
C ARG A 58 -4.89 18.17 1.14
N LEU A 59 -4.19 17.06 0.87
CA LEU A 59 -2.84 17.10 0.33
C LEU A 59 -2.92 17.38 -1.19
N ASP A 60 -3.11 16.33 -1.96
CA ASP A 60 -3.26 16.41 -3.42
C ASP A 60 -4.33 15.43 -3.96
N GLY A 61 -4.89 14.60 -3.10
CA GLY A 61 -5.81 13.51 -3.44
C GLY A 61 -5.10 12.22 -3.85
N GLU A 62 -3.77 12.21 -3.82
CA GLU A 62 -2.89 11.10 -4.17
C GLU A 62 -1.82 10.87 -3.07
N PHE A 63 -2.13 11.30 -1.84
CA PHE A 63 -1.29 11.14 -0.64
C PHE A 63 0.08 11.83 -0.74
N GLY A 64 0.18 12.92 -1.49
CA GLY A 64 1.43 13.64 -1.71
C GLY A 64 2.36 12.95 -2.73
N LEU A 65 1.87 11.92 -3.46
CA LEU A 65 2.61 11.24 -4.52
C LEU A 65 2.30 11.82 -5.92
N GLY A 66 1.30 12.68 -6.04
CA GLY A 66 0.96 13.37 -7.28
C GLY A 66 1.94 14.51 -7.62
N ASN A 67 1.67 15.20 -8.74
CA ASN A 67 2.53 16.26 -9.24
C ASN A 67 2.33 17.62 -8.55
N THR A 68 1.86 17.66 -7.31
CA THR A 68 1.58 18.90 -6.58
C THR A 68 2.65 19.21 -5.54
N THR A 69 3.21 20.44 -5.60
CA THR A 69 4.24 20.92 -4.65
C THR A 69 3.66 21.63 -3.43
N LYS A 70 2.34 21.78 -3.31
CA LYS A 70 1.72 22.66 -2.33
C LYS A 70 0.75 21.90 -1.43
N PHE A 71 1.30 21.11 -0.53
CA PHE A 71 0.52 20.55 0.57
C PHE A 71 1.28 20.67 1.88
N SER A 72 0.56 20.52 3.00
CA SER A 72 1.18 20.43 4.32
C SER A 72 1.33 18.97 4.73
N PRO A 73 2.54 18.47 4.98
CA PRO A 73 2.75 17.10 5.45
C PRO A 73 2.18 16.86 6.84
N ILE A 74 1.96 17.92 7.66
CA ILE A 74 1.39 17.79 9.01
C ILE A 74 -0.01 17.19 8.95
N SER A 75 -0.82 17.57 7.96
CA SER A 75 -2.15 17.00 7.77
C SER A 75 -2.16 15.49 7.57
N ALA A 76 -1.06 14.89 7.13
CA ALA A 76 -0.92 13.45 6.99
C ALA A 76 -0.93 12.70 8.33
N GLY A 77 -0.71 13.39 9.44
CA GLY A 77 -0.93 12.81 10.76
C GLY A 77 -2.34 12.24 10.96
N LEU A 78 -3.34 12.76 10.23
CA LEU A 78 -4.70 12.23 10.23
C LEU A 78 -4.77 10.80 9.67
N PHE A 79 -3.93 10.46 8.69
CA PHE A 79 -3.85 9.09 8.15
C PHE A 79 -3.26 8.14 9.20
N GLY A 80 -2.16 8.55 9.85
CA GLY A 80 -1.51 7.76 10.88
C GLY A 80 -2.43 7.43 12.07
N ILE A 81 -3.12 8.44 12.63
CA ILE A 81 -4.06 8.20 13.74
C ILE A 81 -5.20 7.28 13.31
N THR A 82 -5.80 7.52 12.15
CA THR A 82 -6.95 6.75 11.67
C THR A 82 -6.59 5.27 11.44
N LYS A 83 -5.42 5.00 10.87
CA LYS A 83 -4.90 3.63 10.72
C LYS A 83 -4.74 2.92 12.07
N SER A 84 -4.23 3.59 13.09
CA SER A 84 -4.10 3.03 14.44
C SER A 84 -5.45 2.82 15.12
N LEU A 85 -6.38 3.77 15.00
CA LEU A 85 -7.73 3.64 15.55
C LEU A 85 -8.51 2.49 14.91
N ASN A 86 -8.33 2.25 13.61
CA ASN A 86 -8.93 1.13 12.92
C ASN A 86 -8.50 -0.23 13.49
N GLN A 87 -7.32 -0.31 14.08
CA GLN A 87 -6.82 -1.50 14.77
C GLN A 87 -7.20 -1.56 16.26
N GLU A 88 -7.42 -0.40 16.89
CA GLU A 88 -7.81 -0.33 18.30
C GLU A 88 -9.32 -0.47 18.52
N TRP A 89 -10.14 -0.12 17.54
CA TRP A 89 -11.59 -0.03 17.63
C TRP A 89 -12.24 -1.12 16.77
N GLU A 90 -12.54 -2.25 17.38
CA GLU A 90 -12.95 -3.48 16.70
C GLU A 90 -14.18 -3.35 15.80
N ASN A 91 -15.13 -2.47 16.17
CA ASN A 91 -16.42 -2.37 15.50
C ASN A 91 -16.67 -1.02 14.81
N VAL A 92 -15.81 -0.03 15.03
CA VAL A 92 -15.94 1.31 14.44
C VAL A 92 -15.26 1.33 13.08
N PHE A 93 -16.00 1.73 12.05
CA PHE A 93 -15.42 1.96 10.73
C PHE A 93 -14.53 3.20 10.76
N CYS A 94 -13.22 3.03 10.62
CA CYS A 94 -12.25 4.12 10.58
C CYS A 94 -11.70 4.30 9.17
N ARG A 95 -11.84 5.50 8.62
CA ARG A 95 -11.36 5.85 7.28
C ARG A 95 -10.74 7.25 7.26
N SER A 96 -9.59 7.41 6.62
CA SER A 96 -9.03 8.71 6.28
C SER A 96 -9.13 8.99 4.80
N LEU A 97 -9.44 10.23 4.45
CA LEU A 97 -9.56 10.69 3.07
C LEU A 97 -8.52 11.76 2.77
N ASP A 98 -7.85 11.62 1.64
CA ASP A 98 -7.11 12.70 1.00
C ASP A 98 -7.94 13.24 -0.16
N LEU A 99 -8.42 14.47 -0.07
CA LEU A 99 -9.19 15.11 -1.13
C LEU A 99 -8.35 16.17 -1.83
N SER A 100 -8.19 16.04 -3.14
CA SER A 100 -7.49 17.05 -3.92
C SER A 100 -8.08 18.45 -3.66
N PRO A 101 -7.22 19.47 -3.42
CA PRO A 101 -7.66 20.87 -3.30
C PRO A 101 -8.44 21.39 -4.51
N ASN A 102 -8.28 20.76 -5.67
CA ASN A 102 -8.93 21.14 -6.92
C ASN A 102 -10.37 20.61 -7.05
N LEU A 103 -10.81 19.72 -6.15
CA LEU A 103 -12.19 19.24 -6.14
C LEU A 103 -13.13 20.31 -5.57
N ASP A 104 -14.25 20.54 -6.25
CA ASP A 104 -15.31 21.41 -5.76
C ASP A 104 -15.99 20.82 -4.51
N LEU A 105 -16.71 21.67 -3.78
CA LEU A 105 -17.35 21.29 -2.52
C LEU A 105 -18.39 20.16 -2.71
N LYS A 106 -19.19 20.22 -3.78
CA LYS A 106 -20.24 19.23 -4.04
C LYS A 106 -19.64 17.85 -4.32
N THR A 107 -18.60 17.78 -5.13
CA THR A 107 -17.84 16.56 -5.41
C THR A 107 -17.16 16.02 -4.17
N SER A 108 -16.52 16.89 -3.37
CA SER A 108 -15.89 16.50 -2.11
C SER A 108 -16.90 15.88 -1.13
N VAL A 109 -18.07 16.49 -0.95
CA VAL A 109 -19.15 15.95 -0.10
C VAL A 109 -19.65 14.61 -0.63
N LYS A 110 -19.81 14.46 -1.95
CA LYS A 110 -20.20 13.19 -2.56
C LYS A 110 -19.18 12.08 -2.25
N HIS A 111 -17.90 12.34 -2.36
CA HIS A 111 -16.85 11.37 -2.04
C HIS A 111 -16.86 10.98 -0.55
N ILE A 112 -17.00 11.96 0.35
CA ILE A 112 -17.10 11.68 1.80
C ILE A 112 -18.30 10.77 2.09
N LEU A 113 -19.48 11.07 1.53
CA LEU A 113 -20.69 10.25 1.71
C LEU A 113 -20.51 8.85 1.13
N THR A 114 -19.85 8.72 -0.03
CA THR A 114 -19.54 7.43 -0.64
C THR A 114 -18.67 6.58 0.29
N GLU A 115 -17.63 7.17 0.89
CA GLU A 115 -16.73 6.44 1.80
C GLU A 115 -17.39 6.08 3.13
N ILE A 116 -18.31 6.89 3.65
CA ILE A 116 -19.11 6.55 4.85
C ILE A 116 -19.88 5.24 4.63
N HIS A 117 -20.33 4.99 3.40
CA HIS A 117 -21.13 3.82 3.05
C HIS A 117 -20.32 2.69 2.39
N ASP A 118 -19.00 2.86 2.20
CA ASP A 118 -18.16 1.82 1.60
C ASP A 118 -18.14 0.56 2.47
N PRO A 119 -18.53 -0.61 1.95
CA PRO A 119 -18.51 -1.87 2.70
C PRO A 119 -17.10 -2.42 2.92
N ASN A 120 -16.10 -1.95 2.19
CA ASN A 120 -14.73 -2.42 2.32
C ASN A 120 -14.09 -1.90 3.61
N LEU A 121 -13.92 -2.75 4.60
CA LEU A 121 -13.34 -2.42 5.90
C LEU A 121 -11.80 -2.50 5.94
N LEU A 122 -11.17 -3.07 4.90
CA LEU A 122 -9.70 -3.26 4.87
C LEU A 122 -8.96 -2.02 4.41
N VAL A 123 -9.58 -1.19 3.59
CA VAL A 123 -8.98 0.05 3.12
C VAL A 123 -9.18 1.12 4.19
N THR A 124 -8.09 1.57 4.81
CA THR A 124 -8.14 2.59 5.88
C THR A 124 -7.88 3.99 5.38
N GLU A 125 -7.28 4.14 4.21
CA GLU A 125 -6.98 5.43 3.60
C GLU A 125 -7.35 5.45 2.12
N VAL A 126 -8.02 6.52 1.68
CA VAL A 126 -8.49 6.71 0.30
C VAL A 126 -8.21 8.12 -0.16
N GLY A 127 -7.62 8.26 -1.34
CA GLY A 127 -7.40 9.52 -2.02
C GLY A 127 -8.36 9.73 -3.18
N TYR A 128 -8.72 10.98 -3.44
CA TYR A 128 -9.50 11.40 -4.60
C TYR A 128 -8.86 12.58 -5.31
N SER A 129 -8.42 12.37 -6.54
CA SER A 129 -7.96 13.41 -7.46
C SER A 129 -8.82 13.44 -8.73
N SER A 130 -8.42 14.25 -9.70
CA SER A 130 -9.02 14.25 -11.05
C SER A 130 -8.81 12.92 -11.79
N GLN A 131 -7.85 12.12 -11.37
CA GLN A 131 -7.53 10.81 -11.96
C GLN A 131 -8.41 9.68 -11.40
N GLY A 132 -9.07 9.87 -10.26
CA GLY A 132 -9.96 8.88 -9.67
C GLY A 132 -9.78 8.66 -8.16
N ARG A 133 -10.12 7.45 -7.72
CA ARG A 133 -10.01 6.97 -6.34
C ARG A 133 -8.76 6.11 -6.17
N PHE A 134 -7.95 6.42 -5.17
CA PHE A 134 -6.67 5.76 -4.89
C PHE A 134 -6.62 5.20 -3.49
N THR A 135 -5.74 4.23 -3.28
CA THR A 135 -5.23 3.83 -1.96
C THR A 135 -3.75 3.48 -2.09
N LEU A 136 -3.01 3.56 -0.99
CA LEU A 136 -1.59 3.20 -0.99
C LEU A 136 -1.43 1.69 -0.79
N VAL A 137 -0.53 1.11 -1.56
CA VAL A 137 -0.10 -0.28 -1.42
C VAL A 137 1.43 -0.34 -1.40
N ALA A 138 1.98 -1.25 -0.59
CA ALA A 138 3.41 -1.55 -0.65
C ALA A 138 3.62 -2.68 -1.67
N GLU A 139 4.39 -2.42 -2.71
CA GLU A 139 4.79 -3.43 -3.68
C GLU A 139 6.13 -4.04 -3.28
N PRO A 140 6.27 -5.37 -3.27
CA PRO A 140 7.54 -5.99 -2.98
C PRO A 140 8.53 -5.74 -4.12
N SER A 141 9.62 -5.04 -3.83
CA SER A 141 10.72 -4.82 -4.79
C SER A 141 11.63 -6.04 -4.96
N ILE A 142 11.53 -7.02 -4.04
CA ILE A 142 12.29 -8.28 -4.03
C ILE A 142 11.33 -9.38 -3.54
N PRO A 143 11.36 -10.62 -4.12
CA PRO A 143 10.61 -11.73 -3.56
C PRO A 143 10.92 -11.91 -2.08
N PRO A 144 9.94 -12.22 -1.21
CA PRO A 144 10.16 -12.37 0.21
C PRO A 144 11.16 -13.51 0.47
N THR A 145 12.39 -13.15 0.78
CA THR A 145 13.40 -14.08 1.26
C THR A 145 13.37 -14.01 2.77
N PRO A 146 13.29 -15.13 3.52
CA PRO A 146 13.33 -15.11 4.96
C PRO A 146 14.55 -14.35 5.46
N LEU A 147 14.39 -13.44 6.42
CA LEU A 147 15.46 -12.70 7.09
C LEU A 147 16.22 -13.62 8.05
N THR A 148 16.80 -14.72 7.55
CA THR A 148 17.52 -15.69 8.39
C THR A 148 19.01 -15.37 8.39
N LYS A 149 19.65 -15.52 9.56
CA LYS A 149 21.11 -15.48 9.69
C LYS A 149 21.71 -16.54 8.75
N GLY A 150 22.43 -16.12 7.71
CA GLY A 150 23.11 -17.00 6.75
C GLY A 150 22.43 -17.20 5.41
N GLY A 151 21.28 -16.60 5.16
CA GLY A 151 20.71 -16.56 3.81
C GLY A 151 21.61 -15.73 2.89
N ASN A 152 22.27 -16.38 1.90
CA ASN A 152 22.91 -15.67 0.81
C ASN A 152 21.82 -14.86 0.09
N ILE A 153 21.82 -13.53 0.22
CA ILE A 153 21.03 -12.66 -0.62
C ILE A 153 21.42 -12.99 -2.06
N PRO A 154 20.51 -13.47 -2.90
CA PRO A 154 20.86 -13.77 -4.28
C PRO A 154 21.37 -12.49 -4.93
N ARG A 155 22.62 -12.47 -5.34
CA ARG A 155 23.25 -11.42 -6.17
C ARG A 155 22.58 -11.25 -7.55
N LEU A 156 21.45 -11.88 -7.80
CA LEU A 156 20.90 -12.19 -9.12
C LEU A 156 19.79 -11.23 -9.59
N LEU A 157 19.61 -10.06 -8.97
CA LEU A 157 18.80 -8.99 -9.55
C LEU A 157 19.54 -7.65 -9.56
N ARG A 158 20.81 -7.66 -9.86
CA ARG A 158 21.46 -6.51 -10.47
C ARG A 158 21.02 -6.47 -11.92
N GLY A 159 19.98 -5.73 -12.22
CA GLY A 159 19.75 -5.24 -13.56
C GLY A 159 21.03 -4.55 -14.00
N VAL A 160 21.57 -4.95 -15.14
CA VAL A 160 22.73 -4.33 -15.77
C VAL A 160 22.34 -2.94 -16.25
N ARG A 161 22.26 -1.99 -15.31
CA ARG A 161 22.41 -0.56 -15.55
C ARG A 161 23.60 -0.12 -14.70
N GLY A 162 24.60 0.42 -15.38
CA GLY A 162 25.90 0.75 -14.81
C GLY A 162 25.77 1.45 -13.47
N ASP A 163 26.64 1.06 -12.51
CA ASP A 163 26.82 1.70 -11.23
C ASP A 163 27.05 3.22 -11.45
N GLN A 164 26.02 4.01 -11.29
CA GLN A 164 26.22 5.45 -11.10
C GLN A 164 26.89 5.59 -9.72
N PRO A 165 28.05 6.22 -9.62
CA PRO A 165 28.74 6.37 -8.36
C PRO A 165 27.84 7.13 -7.39
N THR A 166 27.66 6.58 -6.18
CA THR A 166 27.03 7.33 -5.08
C THR A 166 27.84 8.60 -4.83
N ASN A 167 27.15 9.74 -4.68
CA ASN A 167 27.79 11.01 -4.35
C ASN A 167 28.26 11.08 -2.87
N ILE A 168 28.42 9.94 -2.18
CA ILE A 168 28.93 9.86 -0.80
C ILE A 168 30.42 9.52 -0.86
N ASP A 169 31.25 10.38 -0.27
CA ASP A 169 32.69 10.27 -0.19
C ASP A 169 33.20 10.71 1.19
N THR A 170 34.50 10.75 1.36
CA THR A 170 35.18 11.16 2.60
C THR A 170 34.95 12.64 2.98
N ASN A 171 34.48 13.46 2.05
CA ASN A 171 34.16 14.89 2.29
C ASN A 171 32.69 15.07 2.66
N SER A 172 31.86 14.05 2.49
CA SER A 172 30.44 14.10 2.82
C SER A 172 30.23 14.22 4.32
N VAL A 173 29.44 15.22 4.75
CA VAL A 173 29.15 15.47 6.17
C VAL A 173 27.68 15.21 6.42
N PHE A 174 27.37 14.26 7.31
CA PHE A 174 26.01 13.95 7.73
C PHE A 174 25.68 14.53 9.09
N LEU A 175 24.60 15.29 9.17
CA LEU A 175 23.96 15.72 10.42
C LEU A 175 22.98 14.63 10.87
N VAL A 176 23.23 14.01 12.04
CA VAL A 176 22.50 12.81 12.45
C VAL A 176 21.82 13.03 13.80
N SER A 177 20.51 13.10 13.84
CA SER A 177 19.76 13.14 15.10
C SER A 177 19.55 11.74 15.66
N GLY A 178 19.83 11.54 16.94
CA GLY A 178 19.79 10.23 17.60
C GLY A 178 20.89 9.27 17.15
N GLY A 179 21.95 9.77 16.49
CA GLY A 179 22.99 8.98 15.82
C GLY A 179 24.04 8.36 16.72
N ALA A 180 24.07 8.67 17.99
CA ALA A 180 25.16 8.22 18.89
C ALA A 180 24.83 6.93 19.66
N LYS A 181 23.59 6.44 19.60
CA LYS A 181 23.11 5.25 20.31
C LYS A 181 22.10 4.45 19.48
N GLY A 182 21.93 3.18 19.86
CA GLY A 182 20.90 2.28 19.29
C GLY A 182 21.07 2.03 17.80
N ILE A 183 19.95 1.84 17.12
CA ILE A 183 19.91 1.45 15.71
C ILE A 183 20.55 2.50 14.80
N THR A 184 20.28 3.79 15.05
CA THR A 184 20.85 4.87 14.23
C THR A 184 22.38 4.88 14.31
N ALA A 185 22.97 4.60 15.48
CA ALA A 185 24.42 4.48 15.63
C ALA A 185 24.98 3.33 14.80
N GLN A 186 24.34 2.16 14.81
CA GLN A 186 24.77 1.01 14.00
C GLN A 186 24.72 1.34 12.50
N CYS A 187 23.70 2.05 12.07
CA CYS A 187 23.58 2.53 10.69
C CYS A 187 24.72 3.52 10.33
N VAL A 188 25.03 4.45 11.22
CA VAL A 188 26.13 5.43 11.02
C VAL A 188 27.49 4.73 10.97
N ILE A 189 27.76 3.78 11.86
CA ILE A 189 28.98 2.98 11.84
C ILE A 189 29.12 2.22 10.51
N LYS A 190 28.03 1.62 10.01
CA LYS A 190 28.04 0.92 8.72
C LYS A 190 28.32 1.85 7.54
N LEU A 191 27.80 3.09 7.57
CA LEU A 191 28.11 4.12 6.57
C LEU A 191 29.58 4.55 6.65
N ALA A 192 30.12 4.73 7.87
CA ALA A 192 31.55 5.03 8.07
C ALA A 192 32.44 3.92 7.49
N GLN A 193 32.10 2.65 7.74
CA GLN A 193 32.84 1.50 7.19
C GLN A 193 32.88 1.48 5.67
N LYS A 194 31.78 1.94 5.02
CA LYS A 194 31.70 1.89 3.56
C LYS A 194 32.27 3.14 2.88
N TYR A 195 32.04 4.32 3.44
CA TYR A 195 32.32 5.59 2.75
C TYR A 195 33.36 6.47 3.44
N GLN A 196 33.73 6.15 4.69
CA GLN A 196 34.69 6.93 5.48
C GLN A 196 34.32 8.41 5.60
N CYS A 197 32.99 8.69 5.56
CA CYS A 197 32.43 10.04 5.60
C CYS A 197 32.39 10.58 7.04
N LYS A 198 31.97 11.85 7.18
CA LYS A 198 31.96 12.59 8.44
C LYS A 198 30.58 12.71 9.03
N PHE A 199 30.50 12.82 10.37
CA PHE A 199 29.23 12.85 11.09
C PHE A 199 29.19 13.90 12.19
N ILE A 200 28.11 14.65 12.28
CA ILE A 200 27.72 15.47 13.43
C ILE A 200 26.57 14.74 14.12
N LEU A 201 26.87 14.09 15.24
CA LEU A 201 25.91 13.26 15.98
C LEU A 201 25.20 14.07 17.06
N LEU A 202 23.89 14.15 17.01
CA LEU A 202 23.08 14.88 17.96
C LEU A 202 22.37 13.94 18.94
N GLY A 203 22.40 14.27 20.24
CA GLY A 203 21.68 13.54 21.27
C GLY A 203 21.58 14.29 22.58
N ARG A 204 20.64 13.90 23.45
CA ARG A 204 20.35 14.61 24.71
C ARG A 204 21.32 14.25 25.85
N SER A 205 21.98 13.10 25.79
CA SER A 205 22.87 12.64 26.84
C SER A 205 24.09 13.57 26.95
N ARG A 206 24.45 13.97 28.14
CA ARG A 206 25.68 14.74 28.35
C ARG A 206 26.89 13.86 28.14
N ARG A 207 27.97 14.41 27.58
CA ARG A 207 29.25 13.72 27.46
C ARG A 207 30.07 14.10 28.69
N GLU A 208 30.14 13.20 29.65
CA GLU A 208 30.96 13.32 30.84
C GLU A 208 31.98 12.17 30.88
N SER A 209 33.07 12.31 31.59
CA SER A 209 33.99 11.20 31.82
C SER A 209 33.33 10.15 32.71
N GLU A 210 33.54 8.88 32.38
CA GLU A 210 33.08 7.80 33.24
C GLU A 210 33.71 7.91 34.63
N PRO A 211 32.95 7.74 35.72
CA PRO A 211 33.53 7.73 37.05
C PRO A 211 34.55 6.59 37.19
N VAL A 212 35.70 6.86 37.83
CA VAL A 212 36.78 5.90 38.00
C VAL A 212 36.29 4.59 38.64
N TRP A 213 35.36 4.67 39.58
CA TRP A 213 34.78 3.50 40.25
C TRP A 213 33.90 2.64 39.32
N ALA A 214 33.43 3.16 38.19
CA ALA A 214 32.65 2.43 37.23
C ALA A 214 33.49 1.77 36.11
N GLU A 215 34.74 2.25 35.94
CA GLU A 215 35.64 1.74 34.90
C GLU A 215 35.83 0.21 34.96
N GLY A 216 35.76 -0.45 33.81
CA GLY A 216 35.95 -1.90 33.69
C GLY A 216 34.80 -2.75 34.23
N CYS A 217 33.70 -2.16 34.73
CA CYS A 217 32.55 -2.89 35.19
C CYS A 217 31.54 -3.08 34.05
N GLU A 218 31.54 -4.23 33.38
CA GLU A 218 30.66 -4.55 32.25
C GLU A 218 29.32 -5.13 32.70
N ASN A 219 29.28 -5.79 33.87
CA ASN A 219 28.09 -6.45 34.37
C ASN A 219 27.09 -5.43 34.94
N GLU A 220 25.83 -5.47 34.48
CA GLU A 220 24.75 -4.54 34.89
C GLU A 220 24.51 -4.59 36.42
N ALA A 221 24.43 -5.80 36.99
CA ALA A 221 24.13 -5.96 38.41
C ALA A 221 25.26 -5.45 39.29
N GLU A 222 26.52 -5.67 38.87
CA GLU A 222 27.68 -5.15 39.55
C GLU A 222 27.77 -3.62 39.45
N LEU A 223 27.55 -3.07 38.25
CA LEU A 223 27.53 -1.61 38.07
C LEU A 223 26.44 -0.94 38.90
N LYS A 224 25.23 -1.51 38.96
CA LYS A 224 24.16 -1.01 39.83
C LYS A 224 24.52 -1.09 41.32
N LYS A 225 25.26 -2.15 41.73
CA LYS A 225 25.79 -2.24 43.11
C LYS A 225 26.79 -1.13 43.41
N ARG A 226 27.75 -0.90 42.53
CA ARG A 226 28.74 0.21 42.68
C ARG A 226 28.09 1.59 42.70
N ILE A 227 27.04 1.78 41.90
CA ILE A 227 26.23 3.01 41.92
C ILE A 227 25.55 3.19 43.30
N MET A 228 25.03 2.13 43.91
CA MET A 228 24.43 2.21 45.23
C MET A 228 25.51 2.55 46.29
N GLU A 229 26.68 1.94 46.20
CA GLU A 229 27.84 2.20 47.10
C GLU A 229 28.32 3.66 46.98
N ASP A 230 28.37 4.22 45.77
CA ASP A 230 28.73 5.62 45.52
C ASP A 230 27.70 6.60 46.11
N PHE A 231 26.40 6.38 45.93
CA PHE A 231 25.37 7.19 46.59
C PHE A 231 25.47 7.13 48.12
N GLN A 232 25.72 5.95 48.67
CA GLN A 232 25.90 5.79 50.12
C GLN A 232 27.15 6.50 50.65
N ALA A 233 28.22 6.48 49.89
CA ALA A 233 29.48 7.21 50.23
C ALA A 233 29.28 8.72 50.21
N GLN A 234 28.33 9.22 49.39
CA GLN A 234 27.94 10.61 49.33
C GLN A 234 26.91 11.00 50.40
N GLY A 235 26.51 10.05 51.26
CA GLY A 235 25.54 10.26 52.32
C GLY A 235 24.08 10.21 51.86
N GLU A 236 23.82 9.79 50.63
CA GLU A 236 22.46 9.67 50.04
C GLU A 236 21.86 8.29 50.32
N LYS A 237 20.55 8.20 50.39
CA LYS A 237 19.80 6.94 50.42
C LYS A 237 19.34 6.59 49.01
N PRO A 238 20.05 5.68 48.29
CA PRO A 238 19.68 5.39 46.91
C PRO A 238 18.32 4.69 46.80
N THR A 239 17.46 5.23 45.97
CA THR A 239 16.22 4.55 45.54
C THR A 239 16.48 3.75 44.26
N PRO A 240 15.68 2.69 43.96
CA PRO A 240 15.81 1.96 42.72
C PRO A 240 15.76 2.84 41.48
N ILE A 241 14.97 3.91 41.53
CA ILE A 241 14.84 4.91 40.43
C ILE A 241 16.13 5.68 40.23
N MET A 242 16.76 6.14 41.32
CA MET A 242 18.05 6.85 41.27
C MET A 242 19.15 5.98 40.71
N VAL A 243 19.24 4.74 41.18
CA VAL A 243 20.20 3.75 40.67
C VAL A 243 20.00 3.46 39.20
N GLN A 244 18.76 3.24 38.79
CA GLN A 244 18.44 2.98 37.40
C GLN A 244 18.76 4.20 36.50
N LYS A 245 18.47 5.41 36.93
CA LYS A 245 18.80 6.65 36.21
C LYS A 245 20.31 6.79 36.02
N LYS A 246 21.10 6.60 37.09
CA LYS A 246 22.58 6.70 37.01
C LYS A 246 23.17 5.61 36.15
N TYR A 247 22.63 4.39 36.22
CA TYR A 247 23.01 3.29 35.33
C TYR A 247 22.75 3.67 33.85
N GLN A 248 21.59 4.23 33.53
CA GLN A 248 21.29 4.66 32.16
C GLN A 248 22.21 5.80 31.69
N GLU A 249 22.59 6.72 32.56
CA GLU A 249 23.56 7.80 32.26
C GLU A 249 24.91 7.21 31.86
N ILE A 250 25.47 6.33 32.69
CA ILE A 250 26.79 5.70 32.45
C ILE A 250 26.73 4.83 31.19
N SER A 251 25.72 3.98 31.04
CA SER A 251 25.53 3.13 29.87
C SER A 251 25.41 3.95 28.58
N SER A 252 24.68 5.07 28.64
CA SER A 252 24.55 5.99 27.49
C SER A 252 25.90 6.64 27.12
N GLN A 253 26.74 7.00 28.09
CA GLN A 253 28.08 7.56 27.85
C GLN A 253 29.01 6.54 27.19
N ARG A 254 29.00 5.30 27.66
CA ARG A 254 29.77 4.19 27.08
C ARG A 254 29.35 3.95 25.62
N GLU A 255 28.05 3.91 25.36
CA GLU A 255 27.55 3.68 24.02
C GLU A 255 27.94 4.79 23.05
N ILE A 256 27.88 6.07 23.49
CA ILE A 256 28.36 7.22 22.70
C ILE A 256 29.84 7.10 22.39
N GLN A 257 30.68 6.77 23.39
CA GLN A 257 32.14 6.61 23.20
C GLN A 257 32.46 5.45 22.26
N ASN A 258 31.77 4.31 22.42
CA ASN A 258 31.94 3.16 21.54
C ASN A 258 31.54 3.49 20.09
N THR A 259 30.49 4.25 19.90
CA THR A 259 30.04 4.70 18.57
C THR A 259 31.10 5.60 17.91
N LEU A 260 31.60 6.60 18.64
CA LEU A 260 32.63 7.51 18.13
C LEU A 260 33.93 6.75 17.78
N LYS A 261 34.31 5.82 18.65
CA LYS A 261 35.50 4.97 18.41
C LYS A 261 35.30 4.08 17.18
N ALA A 262 34.15 3.42 17.06
CA ALA A 262 33.89 2.53 15.93
C ALA A 262 33.85 3.29 14.58
N ILE A 263 33.38 4.54 14.56
CA ILE A 263 33.44 5.41 13.39
C ILE A 263 34.89 5.74 13.02
N ALA A 264 35.71 6.11 14.04
CA ALA A 264 37.13 6.41 13.83
C ALA A 264 37.93 5.18 13.36
N ASP A 265 37.67 4.02 13.97
CA ASP A 265 38.28 2.74 13.58
C ASP A 265 37.92 2.33 12.14
N ALA A 266 36.74 2.78 11.65
CA ALA A 266 36.31 2.60 10.28
C ALA A 266 36.91 3.61 9.29
N GLY A 267 37.72 4.59 9.76
CA GLY A 267 38.30 5.63 8.94
C GLY A 267 37.42 6.86 8.69
N GLY A 268 36.25 6.95 9.35
CA GLY A 268 35.38 8.11 9.35
C GLY A 268 35.74 9.11 10.47
N GLU A 269 35.08 10.26 10.46
CA GLU A 269 35.25 11.30 11.48
C GLU A 269 33.89 11.63 12.10
N ALA A 270 33.79 11.74 13.43
CA ALA A 270 32.53 12.07 14.08
C ALA A 270 32.70 12.99 15.29
N GLU A 271 31.81 13.95 15.42
CA GLU A 271 31.69 14.79 16.62
C GLU A 271 30.28 14.65 17.22
N TYR A 272 30.23 14.45 18.53
CA TYR A 272 28.97 14.34 19.26
C TYR A 272 28.63 15.67 19.95
N LEU A 273 27.41 16.14 19.70
CA LEU A 273 26.85 17.34 20.34
C LEU A 273 25.70 16.95 21.28
N SER A 274 25.89 17.27 22.57
CA SER A 274 24.81 17.12 23.56
C SER A 274 23.79 18.25 23.41
N VAL A 275 22.72 17.98 22.65
CA VAL A 275 21.65 18.95 22.39
C VAL A 275 20.35 18.22 22.12
N ASP A 276 19.24 18.77 22.61
CA ASP A 276 17.92 18.31 22.22
C ASP A 276 17.57 18.91 20.85
N VAL A 277 17.23 18.06 19.89
CA VAL A 277 16.89 18.48 18.51
C VAL A 277 15.65 19.39 18.46
N THR A 278 14.87 19.45 19.56
CA THR A 278 13.70 20.34 19.69
C THR A 278 14.06 21.78 20.06
N GLU A 279 15.29 22.04 20.52
CA GLU A 279 15.79 23.33 20.94
C GLU A 279 16.50 24.08 19.80
N SER A 280 15.73 24.76 18.95
CA SER A 280 16.20 25.32 17.67
C SER A 280 17.40 26.27 17.78
N ILE A 281 17.39 27.19 18.79
CA ILE A 281 18.46 28.19 18.97
C ILE A 281 19.76 27.50 19.39
N LEU A 282 19.68 26.68 20.43
CA LEU A 282 20.85 25.95 20.96
C LEU A 282 21.42 24.97 19.93
N LEU A 283 20.56 24.38 19.12
CA LEU A 283 20.96 23.49 18.03
C LEU A 283 21.81 24.23 17.01
N ALA A 284 21.37 25.38 16.53
CA ALA A 284 22.09 26.19 15.56
C ALA A 284 23.43 26.69 16.12
N GLU A 285 23.43 27.17 17.36
CA GLU A 285 24.67 27.63 18.04
C GLU A 285 25.73 26.54 18.17
N LYS A 286 25.32 25.29 18.47
CA LYS A 286 26.24 24.17 18.64
C LYS A 286 26.73 23.58 17.31
N ILE A 287 25.91 23.63 16.28
CA ILE A 287 26.27 23.08 14.95
C ILE A 287 27.28 23.99 14.23
N ALA A 288 27.11 25.30 14.31
CA ALA A 288 27.93 26.27 13.53
C ALA A 288 29.44 26.07 13.66
N PRO A 289 30.06 25.98 14.87
CA PRO A 289 31.51 25.79 14.98
C PRO A 289 31.97 24.42 14.52
N VAL A 290 31.10 23.41 14.50
CA VAL A 290 31.47 22.05 14.03
C VAL A 290 31.45 22.01 12.50
N VAL A 291 30.52 22.71 11.84
CA VAL A 291 30.52 22.86 10.39
C VAL A 291 31.78 23.55 9.88
N GLU A 292 32.28 24.54 10.61
CA GLU A 292 33.56 25.19 10.24
C GLU A 292 34.73 24.22 10.24
N ARG A 293 34.73 23.19 11.10
CA ARG A 293 35.80 22.19 11.20
C ARG A 293 35.60 21.00 10.26
N LEU A 294 34.41 20.42 10.23
CA LEU A 294 34.15 19.20 9.49
C LEU A 294 33.78 19.46 8.02
N GLY A 295 33.27 20.64 7.72
CA GLY A 295 32.82 21.02 6.38
C GLY A 295 31.33 21.15 6.26
N THR A 296 30.86 21.50 5.07
CA THR A 296 29.44 21.74 4.75
C THR A 296 28.62 20.47 4.89
N ILE A 297 27.50 20.55 5.60
CA ILE A 297 26.54 19.43 5.75
C ILE A 297 25.93 19.11 4.37
N THR A 298 26.16 17.91 3.88
CA THR A 298 25.63 17.41 2.61
C THR A 298 24.50 16.37 2.79
N GLY A 299 24.33 15.86 4.01
CA GLY A 299 23.27 14.90 4.30
C GLY A 299 22.64 15.09 5.68
N ILE A 300 21.38 14.70 5.80
CA ILE A 300 20.66 14.61 7.07
C ILE A 300 20.18 13.17 7.26
N ILE A 301 20.43 12.60 8.45
CA ILE A 301 19.82 11.36 8.91
C ILE A 301 19.00 11.70 10.16
N HIS A 302 17.68 11.64 10.07
CA HIS A 302 16.79 11.94 11.18
C HIS A 302 16.30 10.64 11.83
N GLY A 303 17.02 10.19 12.88
CA GLY A 303 16.71 8.98 13.65
C GLY A 303 16.14 9.25 15.05
N ALA A 304 16.00 10.52 15.46
CA ALA A 304 15.43 10.85 16.77
C ALA A 304 13.96 10.42 16.86
N GLY A 305 13.57 9.88 18.02
CA GLY A 305 12.19 9.48 18.29
C GLY A 305 11.99 9.08 19.75
N ASN A 306 10.76 9.17 20.21
CA ASN A 306 10.31 8.70 21.52
C ASN A 306 9.08 7.80 21.33
N LEU A 307 8.84 6.88 22.27
CA LEU A 307 7.63 6.07 22.37
C LEU A 307 6.81 6.49 23.59
N ALA A 308 5.50 6.42 23.45
CA ALA A 308 4.55 6.64 24.53
C ALA A 308 3.37 5.64 24.40
N ASP A 309 3.69 4.35 24.27
CA ASP A 309 2.77 3.29 23.89
C ASP A 309 1.68 3.06 24.92
N LYS A 310 0.48 3.47 24.59
CA LYS A 310 -0.77 3.33 25.35
C LYS A 310 -1.94 3.36 24.39
N ARG A 311 -3.00 2.61 24.65
CA ARG A 311 -4.25 2.78 23.89
C ARG A 311 -4.76 4.21 24.01
N ILE A 312 -5.45 4.69 23.00
CA ILE A 312 -5.85 6.11 22.84
C ILE A 312 -6.56 6.69 24.09
N GLU A 313 -7.42 5.91 24.77
CA GLU A 313 -8.14 6.35 25.96
C GLU A 313 -7.23 6.61 27.16
N LYS A 314 -6.05 5.98 27.21
CA LYS A 314 -5.05 6.14 28.28
C LYS A 314 -3.97 7.16 27.95
N LYS A 315 -3.88 7.61 26.70
CA LYS A 315 -2.88 8.61 26.29
C LYS A 315 -3.19 9.99 26.89
N THR A 316 -2.13 10.77 27.08
CA THR A 316 -2.20 12.17 27.53
C THR A 316 -1.75 13.12 26.42
N ILE A 317 -2.03 14.41 26.58
CA ILE A 317 -1.48 15.44 25.67
C ILE A 317 0.05 15.42 25.69
N GLN A 318 0.65 15.16 26.86
CA GLN A 318 2.11 15.09 27.01
C GLN A 318 2.70 13.91 26.22
N ASP A 319 2.02 12.75 26.15
CA ASP A 319 2.43 11.62 25.31
C ASP A 319 2.50 12.05 23.84
N PHE A 320 1.43 12.70 23.33
CA PHE A 320 1.40 13.25 21.97
C PHE A 320 2.53 14.26 21.72
N GLU A 321 2.68 15.26 22.61
CA GLU A 321 3.71 16.31 22.47
C GLU A 321 5.13 15.72 22.47
N THR A 322 5.40 14.74 23.31
CA THR A 322 6.72 14.11 23.43
C THR A 322 7.12 13.36 22.15
N VAL A 323 6.18 12.66 21.55
CA VAL A 323 6.41 11.91 20.29
C VAL A 323 6.51 12.86 19.10
N TYR A 324 5.57 13.82 19.00
CA TYR A 324 5.55 14.81 17.92
C TYR A 324 6.82 15.69 17.93
N ALA A 325 7.24 16.17 19.10
CA ALA A 325 8.38 17.06 19.21
C ALA A 325 9.66 16.38 18.68
N ALA A 326 9.96 15.16 19.11
CA ALA A 326 11.18 14.49 18.71
C ALA A 326 11.27 14.26 17.19
N LYS A 327 10.16 13.84 16.55
CA LYS A 327 10.14 13.50 15.13
C LYS A 327 9.82 14.69 14.23
N VAL A 328 8.75 15.40 14.48
CA VAL A 328 8.28 16.44 13.56
C VAL A 328 8.98 17.79 13.83
N LYS A 329 8.96 18.26 15.09
CA LYS A 329 9.66 19.52 15.43
C LYS A 329 11.17 19.38 15.29
N GLY A 330 11.72 18.19 15.62
CA GLY A 330 13.12 17.89 15.39
C GLY A 330 13.51 18.02 13.92
N LEU A 331 12.74 17.45 12.99
CA LEU A 331 13.00 17.57 11.56
C LEU A 331 12.90 19.03 11.07
N GLU A 332 11.88 19.77 11.54
CA GLU A 332 11.73 21.19 11.25
C GLU A 332 12.97 21.99 11.65
N ASN A 333 13.51 21.74 12.84
CA ASN A 333 14.68 22.43 13.35
C ASN A 333 15.96 22.04 12.57
N LEU A 334 16.11 20.79 12.14
CA LEU A 334 17.23 20.36 11.27
C LEU A 334 17.21 21.11 9.94
N PHE A 335 16.05 21.26 9.32
CA PHE A 335 15.91 22.04 8.08
C PHE A 335 16.18 23.55 8.29
N ASN A 336 15.94 24.08 9.47
CA ASN A 336 16.27 25.47 9.78
C ASN A 336 17.79 25.68 9.98
N CYS A 337 18.54 24.62 10.27
CA CYS A 337 20.01 24.69 10.43
C CYS A 337 20.78 24.45 9.13
N VAL A 338 20.18 23.82 8.12
CA VAL A 338 20.88 23.40 6.92
C VAL A 338 20.16 23.89 5.67
N PRO A 339 20.82 24.67 4.79
CA PRO A 339 20.22 25.08 3.51
C PRO A 339 19.81 23.88 2.66
N PRO A 340 18.54 23.79 2.24
CA PRO A 340 18.04 22.63 1.49
C PRO A 340 18.79 22.38 0.18
N SER A 341 19.22 23.46 -0.49
CA SER A 341 19.94 23.39 -1.76
C SER A 341 21.32 22.75 -1.71
N GLN A 342 21.89 22.62 -0.50
CA GLN A 342 23.19 21.94 -0.33
C GLN A 342 23.04 20.46 0.02
N LEU A 343 21.82 20.00 0.35
CA LEU A 343 21.57 18.61 0.70
C LEU A 343 21.60 17.71 -0.55
N LYS A 344 22.46 16.71 -0.48
CA LYS A 344 22.53 15.61 -1.44
C LYS A 344 21.76 14.38 -0.96
N HIS A 345 21.60 14.24 0.37
CA HIS A 345 20.95 13.09 1.00
C HIS A 345 20.03 13.53 2.15
N LEU A 346 18.80 13.03 2.15
CA LEU A 346 17.85 13.17 3.25
C LEU A 346 17.27 11.80 3.59
N ILE A 347 17.64 11.27 4.76
CA ILE A 347 17.20 9.97 5.24
C ILE A 347 16.35 10.17 6.50
N LEU A 348 15.08 9.77 6.45
CA LEU A 348 14.15 9.86 7.56
C LEU A 348 13.86 8.46 8.11
N PHE A 349 14.18 8.21 9.37
CA PHE A 349 13.82 6.97 10.04
C PHE A 349 12.37 7.03 10.48
N SER A 350 11.50 6.57 9.62
CA SER A 350 10.10 6.35 9.86
C SER A 350 9.86 4.95 10.46
N SER A 351 8.65 4.47 10.43
CA SER A 351 8.27 3.16 10.95
C SER A 351 7.16 2.54 10.11
N VAL A 352 7.11 1.22 10.06
CA VAL A 352 5.95 0.47 9.53
C VAL A 352 4.64 0.90 10.19
N VAL A 353 4.72 1.41 11.42
CA VAL A 353 3.56 1.97 12.14
C VAL A 353 3.00 3.22 11.45
N GLY A 354 3.82 4.04 10.81
CA GLY A 354 3.36 5.17 9.99
C GLY A 354 2.54 4.69 8.79
N PHE A 355 2.97 3.61 8.14
CA PHE A 355 2.32 3.08 6.95
C PHE A 355 1.09 2.22 7.28
N TYR A 356 1.17 1.32 8.27
CA TYR A 356 0.10 0.35 8.59
C TYR A 356 -0.76 0.73 9.79
N GLY A 357 -0.33 1.66 10.66
CA GLY A 357 -0.88 1.86 12.00
C GLY A 357 -0.39 0.77 12.97
N ASN A 358 -0.68 0.95 14.26
CA ASN A 358 -0.54 -0.10 15.28
C ASN A 358 -1.35 0.25 16.52
N VAL A 359 -1.83 -0.77 17.23
CA VAL A 359 -2.54 -0.62 18.49
C VAL A 359 -1.64 0.05 19.53
N GLY A 360 -2.15 1.08 20.20
CA GLY A 360 -1.43 1.80 21.25
C GLY A 360 -0.42 2.83 20.76
N GLN A 361 -0.24 3.00 19.45
CA GLN A 361 0.78 3.86 18.84
C GLN A 361 0.20 4.97 17.96
N SER A 362 -0.98 5.48 18.26
CA SER A 362 -1.67 6.49 17.45
C SER A 362 -0.85 7.77 17.23
N ASP A 363 -0.19 8.32 18.26
CA ASP A 363 0.72 9.45 18.18
C ASP A 363 1.99 9.14 17.39
N TYR A 364 2.55 7.94 17.57
CA TYR A 364 3.72 7.48 16.84
C TYR A 364 3.42 7.27 15.35
N ALA A 365 2.25 6.72 15.03
CA ALA A 365 1.76 6.60 13.66
C ALA A 365 1.58 7.97 12.99
N MET A 366 1.00 8.95 13.71
CA MET A 366 0.86 10.33 13.23
C MET A 366 2.22 10.93 12.87
N ALA A 367 3.19 10.86 13.78
CA ALA A 367 4.50 11.48 13.59
C ALA A 367 5.28 10.82 12.43
N ASN A 368 5.24 9.50 12.31
CA ASN A 368 5.93 8.79 11.24
C ASN A 368 5.28 9.01 9.87
N GLU A 369 3.95 9.11 9.80
CA GLU A 369 3.28 9.43 8.54
C GLU A 369 3.57 10.87 8.08
N ILE A 370 3.73 11.81 9.01
CA ILE A 370 4.21 13.17 8.70
C ILE A 370 5.64 13.09 8.12
N LEU A 371 6.53 12.28 8.66
CA LEU A 371 7.87 12.09 8.07
C LEU A 371 7.78 11.53 6.65
N ASN A 372 6.93 10.53 6.41
CA ASN A 372 6.73 9.96 5.08
C ASN A 372 6.34 11.03 4.06
N LYS A 373 5.33 11.85 4.38
CA LYS A 373 4.87 12.90 3.45
C LYS A 373 5.84 14.08 3.37
N SER A 374 6.63 14.33 4.41
CA SER A 374 7.74 15.29 4.36
C SER A 374 8.81 14.88 3.37
N ALA A 375 9.12 13.58 3.28
CA ALA A 375 10.06 13.05 2.30
C ALA A 375 9.55 13.26 0.86
N HIS A 376 8.28 12.94 0.58
CA HIS A 376 7.67 13.16 -0.73
C HIS A 376 7.71 14.63 -1.13
N LEU A 377 7.29 15.54 -0.23
CA LEU A 377 7.30 16.97 -0.49
C LEU A 377 8.72 17.51 -0.73
N PHE A 378 9.68 17.07 0.09
CA PHE A 378 11.09 17.46 -0.07
C PHE A 378 11.65 16.98 -1.41
N LYS A 379 11.44 15.72 -1.75
CA LYS A 379 11.88 15.12 -3.04
C LYS A 379 11.31 15.87 -4.22
N HIS A 380 10.03 16.26 -4.14
CA HIS A 380 9.40 17.04 -5.21
C HIS A 380 10.02 18.44 -5.38
N ASN A 381 10.35 19.10 -4.26
CA ASN A 381 10.95 20.44 -4.28
C ASN A 381 12.45 20.40 -4.65
N TYR A 382 13.14 19.31 -4.33
CA TYR A 382 14.59 19.12 -4.55
C TYR A 382 14.85 17.75 -5.21
N PRO A 383 14.52 17.62 -6.51
CA PRO A 383 14.57 16.33 -7.23
C PRO A 383 15.98 15.74 -7.32
N ASP A 384 17.03 16.57 -7.27
CA ASP A 384 18.43 16.13 -7.30
C ASP A 384 18.92 15.58 -5.98
N CYS A 385 18.20 15.80 -4.86
CA CYS A 385 18.50 15.23 -3.58
C CYS A 385 18.02 13.77 -3.53
N HIS A 386 18.88 12.86 -3.02
CA HIS A 386 18.46 11.51 -2.70
C HIS A 386 17.65 11.54 -1.39
N VAL A 387 16.34 11.34 -1.49
CA VAL A 387 15.41 11.41 -0.36
C VAL A 387 14.77 10.08 -0.12
N VAL A 388 14.81 9.59 1.13
CA VAL A 388 14.09 8.38 1.51
C VAL A 388 13.58 8.44 2.94
N ALA A 389 12.29 8.19 3.13
CA ALA A 389 11.69 7.82 4.41
C ALA A 389 11.64 6.30 4.50
N ILE A 390 12.39 5.73 5.45
CA ILE A 390 12.44 4.29 5.64
C ILE A 390 11.47 3.91 6.75
N ASN A 391 10.41 3.20 6.38
CA ASN A 391 9.44 2.64 7.32
C ASN A 391 9.99 1.33 7.88
N TRP A 392 10.78 1.46 8.94
CA TRP A 392 11.43 0.32 9.59
C TRP A 392 10.42 -0.57 10.30
N GLY A 393 10.51 -1.88 10.08
CA GLY A 393 9.94 -2.90 10.95
C GLY A 393 10.67 -2.99 12.29
N PRO A 394 10.22 -3.88 13.21
CA PRO A 394 10.89 -4.08 14.49
C PRO A 394 12.30 -4.65 14.28
N TRP A 395 13.28 -4.08 14.99
CA TRP A 395 14.65 -4.56 14.99
C TRP A 395 14.87 -5.57 16.12
N GLU A 396 15.88 -6.43 16.02
CA GLU A 396 16.23 -7.40 17.05
C GLU A 396 16.81 -6.75 18.33
N SER A 397 17.07 -5.44 18.33
CA SER A 397 17.63 -4.65 19.43
C SER A 397 17.02 -3.24 19.47
N GLY A 398 17.48 -2.40 20.38
CA GLY A 398 17.02 -1.03 20.52
C GLY A 398 15.76 -0.92 21.38
N MET A 399 14.63 -0.51 20.78
CA MET A 399 13.36 -0.31 21.49
C MET A 399 12.57 -1.61 21.74
N VAL A 400 13.04 -2.76 21.25
CA VAL A 400 12.36 -4.06 21.35
C VAL A 400 12.88 -4.83 22.56
N SER A 401 12.04 -4.99 23.58
CA SER A 401 12.36 -5.84 24.76
C SER A 401 12.29 -7.33 24.42
N PRO A 402 12.90 -8.23 25.25
CA PRO A 402 12.76 -9.69 25.07
C PRO A 402 11.31 -10.17 25.01
N GLU A 403 10.43 -9.62 25.86
CA GLU A 403 9.01 -9.97 25.91
C GLU A 403 8.30 -9.52 24.62
N LEU A 404 8.65 -8.34 24.12
CA LEU A 404 8.09 -7.81 22.86
C LEU A 404 8.57 -8.64 21.66
N LYS A 405 9.84 -9.10 21.69
CA LYS A 405 10.39 -10.00 20.67
C LYS A 405 9.65 -11.35 20.62
N GLN A 406 9.32 -11.90 21.78
CA GLN A 406 8.50 -13.11 21.86
C GLN A 406 7.09 -12.87 21.30
N ALA A 407 6.44 -11.77 21.67
CA ALA A 407 5.12 -11.42 21.16
C ALA A 407 5.11 -11.18 19.64
N PHE A 408 6.18 -10.69 19.05
CA PHE A 408 6.35 -10.59 17.60
C PHE A 408 6.47 -11.98 16.96
N ALA A 409 7.29 -12.86 17.53
CA ALA A 409 7.46 -14.23 17.02
C ALA A 409 6.13 -15.02 17.03
N GLU A 410 5.31 -14.89 18.08
CA GLU A 410 3.98 -15.49 18.20
C GLU A 410 3.01 -14.99 17.11
N ARG A 411 3.22 -13.79 16.59
CA ARG A 411 2.45 -13.19 15.49
C ARG A 411 3.04 -13.42 14.10
N GLY A 412 4.14 -14.16 14.00
CA GLY A 412 4.86 -14.36 12.74
C GLY A 412 5.57 -13.10 12.22
N ILE A 413 5.84 -12.11 13.09
CA ILE A 413 6.58 -10.90 12.75
C ILE A 413 8.06 -11.15 13.00
N GLU A 414 8.85 -11.14 11.94
CA GLU A 414 10.31 -11.27 12.05
C GLU A 414 10.95 -9.93 12.40
N THR A 415 11.88 -9.95 13.36
CA THR A 415 12.70 -8.79 13.70
C THR A 415 13.86 -8.64 12.72
N ILE A 416 14.23 -7.40 12.40
CA ILE A 416 15.34 -7.09 11.50
C ILE A 416 16.66 -7.29 12.23
N PRO A 417 17.53 -8.22 11.77
CA PRO A 417 18.89 -8.35 12.32
C PRO A 417 19.71 -7.09 12.06
N ILE A 418 20.56 -6.69 13.02
CA ILE A 418 21.34 -5.44 12.92
C ILE A 418 22.17 -5.39 11.63
N GLU A 419 22.86 -6.46 11.30
CA GLU A 419 23.74 -6.52 10.12
C GLU A 419 22.93 -6.39 8.82
N VAL A 420 21.76 -7.03 8.75
CA VAL A 420 20.88 -6.98 7.58
C VAL A 420 20.29 -5.58 7.41
N GLY A 421 19.72 -5.01 8.46
CA GLY A 421 19.07 -3.70 8.37
C GLY A 421 20.06 -2.56 8.08
N THR A 422 21.26 -2.60 8.69
CA THR A 422 22.29 -1.61 8.38
C THR A 422 22.81 -1.73 6.95
N GLN A 423 22.89 -2.96 6.41
CA GLN A 423 23.23 -3.18 5.00
C GLN A 423 22.13 -2.68 4.08
N MET A 424 20.85 -2.89 4.41
CA MET A 424 19.74 -2.37 3.63
C MET A 424 19.74 -0.84 3.53
N LEU A 425 20.10 -0.12 4.62
CA LEU A 425 20.29 1.32 4.54
C LEU A 425 21.37 1.70 3.52
N VAL A 426 22.49 0.99 3.55
CA VAL A 426 23.60 1.22 2.60
C VAL A 426 23.16 0.92 1.17
N ASP A 427 22.39 -0.13 0.96
CA ASP A 427 21.87 -0.52 -0.36
C ASP A 427 20.87 0.52 -0.89
N GLU A 428 19.99 1.06 -0.04
CA GLU A 428 19.09 2.16 -0.39
C GLU A 428 19.85 3.40 -0.86
N LEU A 429 20.95 3.74 -0.19
CA LEU A 429 21.79 4.89 -0.57
C LEU A 429 22.65 4.62 -1.82
N THR A 430 22.86 3.36 -2.17
CA THR A 430 23.69 2.95 -3.32
C THR A 430 22.83 2.80 -4.59
N ASN A 431 21.54 2.50 -4.45
CA ASN A 431 20.63 2.31 -5.58
C ASN A 431 20.30 3.65 -6.24
N SER A 432 20.61 3.74 -7.51
CA SER A 432 20.36 4.91 -8.36
C SER A 432 18.89 5.11 -8.79
N SER A 433 17.96 4.28 -8.32
CA SER A 433 16.53 4.52 -8.52
C SER A 433 16.07 5.65 -7.58
N LEU A 434 16.39 6.87 -7.93
CA LEU A 434 16.03 8.12 -7.24
C LEU A 434 14.51 8.35 -7.11
N GLU A 435 13.69 7.37 -7.49
CA GLU A 435 12.25 7.55 -7.67
C GLU A 435 11.45 7.37 -6.37
N ASN A 436 11.86 6.49 -5.47
CA ASN A 436 11.07 6.15 -4.28
C ASN A 436 11.48 6.96 -3.05
N ALA A 437 10.70 7.99 -2.72
CA ALA A 437 10.91 8.78 -1.49
C ALA A 437 10.44 8.05 -0.21
N GLN A 438 9.83 6.88 -0.33
CA GLN A 438 9.35 6.09 0.81
C GLN A 438 9.52 4.59 0.53
N VAL A 439 10.12 3.87 1.49
CA VAL A 439 10.29 2.41 1.43
C VAL A 439 9.86 1.75 2.75
N VAL A 440 9.46 0.49 2.69
CA VAL A 440 9.16 -0.36 3.84
C VAL A 440 10.24 -1.43 3.94
N ILE A 441 10.92 -1.52 5.08
CA ILE A 441 11.96 -2.54 5.33
C ILE A 441 11.57 -3.37 6.56
N GLY A 442 11.48 -4.67 6.38
CA GLY A 442 11.11 -5.65 7.41
C GLY A 442 9.82 -6.37 7.08
N SER A 443 9.38 -7.23 7.99
CA SER A 443 8.12 -7.95 7.85
C SER A 443 6.95 -6.99 7.78
N PRO A 444 5.99 -7.19 6.86
CA PRO A 444 4.71 -6.51 6.95
C PRO A 444 4.08 -6.82 8.30
N LEU A 445 3.41 -5.84 8.90
CA LEU A 445 2.53 -6.10 10.04
C LEU A 445 1.41 -6.99 9.51
N VAL A 446 1.43 -8.26 9.90
CA VAL A 446 0.44 -9.23 9.44
C VAL A 446 -0.91 -8.81 10.02
N TYR A 447 -1.79 -8.32 9.15
CA TYR A 447 -3.21 -8.25 9.47
C TYR A 447 -3.68 -9.72 9.63
N ILE A 448 -3.95 -10.15 10.85
CA ILE A 448 -4.70 -11.38 11.09
C ILE A 448 -6.16 -10.99 10.87
N PRO A 449 -6.77 -11.37 9.73
CA PRO A 449 -8.17 -11.06 9.52
C PRO A 449 -8.97 -11.66 10.69
N PRO A 450 -10.00 -10.97 11.19
CA PRO A 450 -10.86 -11.52 12.22
C PRO A 450 -11.37 -12.89 11.76
N ALA A 451 -11.50 -13.82 12.70
CA ALA A 451 -12.10 -15.12 12.42
C ALA A 451 -13.47 -14.90 11.76
N LEU A 452 -13.78 -15.66 10.71
CA LEU A 452 -15.08 -15.58 10.07
C LEU A 452 -16.16 -15.85 11.12
N ASN A 453 -17.11 -14.92 11.25
CA ASN A 453 -18.31 -15.17 12.00
C ASN A 453 -19.03 -16.37 11.36
N SER A 454 -19.35 -17.40 12.13
CA SER A 454 -20.05 -18.60 11.64
C SER A 454 -21.49 -18.33 11.21
N GLU A 455 -22.07 -17.20 11.61
CA GLU A 455 -23.40 -16.79 11.19
C GLU A 455 -23.47 -16.53 9.69
N LEU A 456 -24.42 -17.15 9.00
CA LEU A 456 -24.67 -16.95 7.58
C LEU A 456 -25.57 -15.73 7.36
N LYS A 457 -25.15 -14.83 6.48
CA LYS A 457 -25.81 -13.56 6.23
C LYS A 457 -26.39 -13.48 4.82
N ASN A 458 -27.38 -12.60 4.67
CA ASN A 458 -27.95 -12.22 3.39
C ASN A 458 -27.71 -10.73 3.16
N TYR A 459 -27.39 -10.35 1.90
CA TYR A 459 -27.13 -8.98 1.53
C TYR A 459 -28.00 -8.59 0.35
N ARG A 460 -28.40 -7.33 0.30
CA ARG A 460 -29.19 -6.78 -0.78
C ARG A 460 -28.66 -5.41 -1.15
N ILE A 461 -28.07 -5.31 -2.33
CA ILE A 461 -27.41 -4.12 -2.84
C ILE A 461 -28.14 -3.60 -4.07
N LYS A 462 -28.41 -2.31 -4.10
CA LYS A 462 -29.10 -1.62 -5.18
C LYS A 462 -28.12 -0.83 -6.02
N ARG A 463 -28.34 -0.81 -7.34
CA ARG A 463 -27.56 -0.03 -8.29
C ARG A 463 -28.43 0.52 -9.40
N GLN A 464 -28.19 1.76 -9.78
CA GLN A 464 -28.71 2.35 -11.01
C GLN A 464 -27.66 2.20 -12.10
N LEU A 465 -28.07 1.77 -13.28
CA LEU A 465 -27.21 1.61 -14.45
C LEU A 465 -27.63 2.65 -15.51
N THR A 466 -26.65 3.42 -16.00
CA THR A 466 -26.86 4.38 -17.09
C THR A 466 -25.73 4.27 -18.12
N LEU A 467 -25.98 4.68 -19.35
CA LEU A 467 -24.93 4.75 -20.38
C LEU A 467 -23.82 5.74 -20.01
N GLU A 468 -24.18 6.88 -19.42
CA GLU A 468 -23.24 7.91 -18.99
C GLU A 468 -22.26 7.41 -17.93
N SER A 469 -22.76 6.56 -17.00
CA SER A 469 -21.93 5.96 -15.96
C SER A 469 -21.11 4.78 -16.46
N ASN A 470 -21.35 4.29 -17.68
CA ASN A 470 -20.74 3.08 -18.23
C ASN A 470 -20.36 3.26 -19.71
N PRO A 471 -19.37 4.12 -20.03
CA PRO A 471 -19.05 4.46 -21.42
C PRO A 471 -18.68 3.26 -22.30
N PHE A 472 -18.10 2.17 -21.74
CA PHE A 472 -17.75 0.96 -22.49
C PHE A 472 -18.96 0.29 -23.17
N LEU A 473 -20.18 0.60 -22.75
CA LEU A 473 -21.39 0.05 -23.37
C LEU A 473 -21.61 0.53 -24.81
N HIS A 474 -21.01 1.66 -25.20
CA HIS A 474 -20.99 2.10 -26.60
C HIS A 474 -20.19 1.16 -27.50
N ASP A 475 -19.31 0.35 -26.92
CA ASP A 475 -18.51 -0.66 -27.61
C ASP A 475 -19.10 -2.08 -27.52
N HIS A 476 -20.27 -2.25 -26.86
CA HIS A 476 -20.96 -3.54 -26.78
C HIS A 476 -22.43 -3.39 -27.21
N VAL A 477 -22.63 -3.32 -28.55
CA VAL A 477 -23.92 -3.02 -29.17
C VAL A 477 -24.41 -4.22 -29.98
N ILE A 478 -25.58 -4.78 -29.61
CA ILE A 478 -26.19 -5.90 -30.29
C ILE A 478 -27.47 -5.42 -30.97
N ALA A 479 -27.60 -5.61 -32.28
CA ALA A 479 -28.71 -5.17 -33.08
C ALA A 479 -29.09 -3.67 -32.85
N GLY A 480 -28.08 -2.80 -32.81
CA GLY A 480 -28.22 -1.36 -32.63
C GLY A 480 -28.54 -0.90 -31.20
N ARG A 481 -28.53 -1.78 -30.19
CA ARG A 481 -28.82 -1.45 -28.80
C ARG A 481 -27.62 -1.80 -27.89
N PRO A 482 -27.20 -0.90 -27.02
CA PRO A 482 -26.19 -1.23 -26.01
C PRO A 482 -26.72 -2.30 -25.05
N VAL A 483 -25.90 -3.30 -24.77
CA VAL A 483 -26.26 -4.44 -23.90
C VAL A 483 -25.13 -4.64 -22.88
N LEU A 484 -25.47 -4.86 -21.62
CA LEU A 484 -24.48 -5.19 -20.61
C LEU A 484 -23.83 -6.55 -20.92
N PRO A 485 -22.49 -6.64 -21.09
CA PRO A 485 -21.82 -7.93 -21.24
C PRO A 485 -22.15 -8.86 -20.08
N ALA A 486 -22.36 -10.13 -20.37
CA ALA A 486 -22.62 -11.15 -19.34
C ALA A 486 -21.49 -11.21 -18.30
N THR A 487 -20.27 -11.02 -18.75
CA THR A 487 -19.05 -10.95 -17.94
C THR A 487 -19.05 -9.77 -16.96
N CYS A 488 -19.63 -8.64 -17.31
CA CYS A 488 -19.86 -7.52 -16.39
C CYS A 488 -20.89 -7.86 -15.29
N GLY A 489 -21.92 -8.64 -15.62
CA GLY A 489 -22.84 -9.18 -14.61
C GLY A 489 -22.13 -10.07 -13.60
N LEU A 490 -21.26 -10.96 -14.07
CA LEU A 490 -20.43 -11.81 -13.21
C LEU A 490 -19.45 -11.00 -12.37
N LEU A 491 -18.75 -10.02 -12.97
CA LEU A 491 -17.85 -9.11 -12.26
C LEU A 491 -18.57 -8.39 -11.12
N TRP A 492 -19.74 -7.84 -11.37
CA TRP A 492 -20.48 -7.13 -10.34
C TRP A 492 -20.77 -8.03 -9.13
N MET A 493 -21.21 -9.27 -9.35
CA MET A 493 -21.41 -10.25 -8.29
C MET A 493 -20.09 -10.57 -7.56
N ALA A 494 -19.02 -10.86 -8.28
CA ALA A 494 -17.71 -11.19 -7.71
C ALA A 494 -17.11 -10.04 -6.90
N ASN A 495 -17.07 -8.83 -7.46
CA ASN A 495 -16.50 -7.65 -6.78
C ASN A 495 -17.25 -7.31 -5.49
N VAL A 496 -18.57 -7.38 -5.48
CA VAL A 496 -19.35 -7.12 -4.26
C VAL A 496 -19.10 -8.20 -3.22
N CYS A 497 -19.03 -9.47 -3.63
CA CYS A 497 -18.71 -10.57 -2.71
C CYS A 497 -17.31 -10.40 -2.08
N GLU A 498 -16.30 -9.96 -2.83
CA GLU A 498 -14.97 -9.63 -2.30
C GLU A 498 -15.02 -8.42 -1.34
N GLN A 499 -15.82 -7.41 -1.65
CA GLN A 499 -15.96 -6.21 -0.81
C GLN A 499 -16.60 -6.49 0.54
N ILE A 500 -17.59 -7.37 0.59
CA ILE A 500 -18.24 -7.76 1.86
C ILE A 500 -17.46 -8.83 2.64
N HIS A 501 -16.49 -9.49 1.99
CA HIS A 501 -15.60 -10.49 2.61
C HIS A 501 -14.13 -10.11 2.42
N PRO A 502 -13.65 -9.09 3.11
CA PRO A 502 -12.27 -8.63 3.00
C PRO A 502 -11.25 -9.71 3.27
N GLY A 503 -10.19 -9.76 2.46
CA GLY A 503 -9.14 -10.78 2.54
C GLY A 503 -9.47 -12.10 1.83
N PHE A 504 -10.63 -12.18 1.19
CA PHE A 504 -11.00 -13.26 0.29
C PHE A 504 -11.03 -12.77 -1.16
N LYS A 505 -10.73 -13.67 -2.09
CA LYS A 505 -10.71 -13.41 -3.53
C LYS A 505 -11.66 -14.38 -4.24
N ALA A 506 -12.37 -13.91 -5.23
CA ALA A 506 -13.22 -14.75 -6.06
C ALA A 506 -12.34 -15.73 -6.87
N PHE A 507 -12.38 -16.98 -6.44
CA PHE A 507 -11.64 -18.06 -7.08
C PHE A 507 -12.45 -18.72 -8.18
N SER A 508 -13.68 -19.11 -7.89
CA SER A 508 -14.53 -19.75 -8.88
C SER A 508 -15.98 -19.32 -8.81
N CYS A 509 -16.67 -19.44 -9.92
CA CYS A 509 -18.12 -19.42 -9.97
C CYS A 509 -18.67 -20.67 -10.62
N HIS A 510 -19.81 -21.11 -10.15
CA HIS A 510 -20.50 -22.30 -10.62
C HIS A 510 -21.92 -21.97 -11.09
N ASN A 511 -22.35 -22.61 -12.18
CA ASN A 511 -23.68 -22.44 -12.74
C ASN A 511 -24.03 -20.97 -13.02
N PHE A 512 -23.08 -20.23 -13.58
CA PHE A 512 -23.38 -18.88 -14.04
C PHE A 512 -24.40 -18.94 -15.19
N LYS A 513 -25.51 -18.22 -15.05
CA LYS A 513 -26.60 -18.21 -16.03
C LYS A 513 -26.97 -16.78 -16.44
N VAL A 514 -27.13 -16.59 -17.74
CA VAL A 514 -27.74 -15.41 -18.34
C VAL A 514 -29.22 -15.71 -18.54
N LEU A 515 -30.08 -15.23 -17.62
CA LEU A 515 -31.53 -15.47 -17.65
C LEU A 515 -32.21 -14.45 -18.54
N LYS A 516 -31.81 -13.19 -18.47
CA LYS A 516 -32.27 -12.10 -19.31
C LYS A 516 -31.20 -11.01 -19.41
N GLY A 517 -30.74 -10.70 -20.61
CA GLY A 517 -29.82 -9.59 -20.87
C GLY A 517 -30.36 -8.25 -20.34
N ILE A 518 -29.47 -7.36 -19.95
CA ILE A 518 -29.78 -5.97 -19.60
C ILE A 518 -29.50 -5.11 -20.83
N VAL A 519 -30.58 -4.59 -21.44
CA VAL A 519 -30.53 -3.75 -22.64
C VAL A 519 -30.75 -2.30 -22.23
N PHE A 520 -29.93 -1.40 -22.75
CA PHE A 520 -30.03 0.04 -22.47
C PHE A 520 -30.92 0.70 -23.53
N ASP A 521 -32.23 0.52 -23.37
CA ASP A 521 -33.27 1.11 -24.19
C ASP A 521 -34.38 1.74 -23.30
N GLU A 522 -35.50 2.09 -23.88
CA GLU A 522 -36.64 2.69 -23.17
C GLU A 522 -37.25 1.79 -22.07
N ASN A 523 -36.89 0.50 -22.03
CA ASN A 523 -37.36 -0.46 -21.03
C ASN A 523 -36.32 -0.71 -19.92
N LEU A 524 -35.23 0.10 -19.89
CA LEU A 524 -34.19 -0.02 -18.85
C LEU A 524 -34.84 0.21 -17.47
N ALA A 525 -34.60 -0.72 -16.54
CA ALA A 525 -35.11 -0.58 -15.19
C ALA A 525 -34.42 0.58 -14.45
N SER A 526 -35.20 1.32 -13.64
CA SER A 526 -34.66 2.42 -12.83
C SER A 526 -33.68 1.96 -11.75
N GLU A 527 -33.77 0.69 -11.34
CA GLU A 527 -32.93 0.11 -10.29
C GLU A 527 -32.74 -1.39 -10.53
N TYR A 528 -31.52 -1.85 -10.30
CA TYR A 528 -31.12 -3.26 -10.28
C TYR A 528 -30.73 -3.66 -8.87
N ILE A 529 -31.07 -4.90 -8.49
CA ILE A 529 -30.87 -5.44 -7.15
C ILE A 529 -29.96 -6.66 -7.25
N LEU A 530 -28.83 -6.62 -6.56
CA LEU A 530 -27.98 -7.77 -6.32
C LEU A 530 -28.31 -8.35 -4.94
N GLU A 531 -28.80 -9.59 -4.92
CA GLU A 531 -29.03 -10.38 -3.72
C GLU A 531 -27.89 -11.38 -3.58
N ILE A 532 -27.29 -11.44 -2.39
CA ILE A 532 -26.21 -12.36 -2.05
C ILE A 532 -26.62 -13.11 -0.78
N GLN A 533 -26.48 -14.42 -0.81
CA GLN A 533 -26.72 -15.30 0.31
C GLN A 533 -25.45 -16.08 0.62
N GLU A 534 -24.97 -16.02 1.84
CA GLU A 534 -23.90 -16.90 2.31
C GLU A 534 -24.46 -18.32 2.50
N LEU A 535 -23.79 -19.31 1.89
CA LEU A 535 -24.20 -20.71 1.94
C LEU A 535 -23.35 -21.49 2.95
N ALA A 536 -22.03 -21.24 2.95
CA ALA A 536 -21.10 -21.90 3.87
C ALA A 536 -19.87 -21.03 4.13
N LYS A 537 -19.25 -21.21 5.29
CA LYS A 537 -17.96 -20.65 5.70
C LYS A 537 -17.07 -21.78 6.21
N ILE A 538 -16.02 -22.11 5.46
CA ILE A 538 -15.20 -23.28 5.69
C ILE A 538 -13.86 -22.87 6.30
N GLU A 539 -13.62 -23.20 7.55
CA GLU A 539 -12.35 -23.07 8.28
C GLU A 539 -11.57 -21.74 8.08
N ASN A 540 -12.26 -20.61 7.94
CA ASN A 540 -11.63 -19.33 7.65
C ASN A 540 -10.77 -19.31 6.36
N LYS A 541 -10.96 -20.26 5.46
CA LYS A 541 -10.22 -20.41 4.19
C LYS A 541 -11.08 -20.12 2.97
N GLU A 542 -12.37 -20.46 3.05
CA GLU A 542 -13.29 -20.44 1.92
C GLU A 542 -14.69 -19.99 2.35
N ILE A 543 -15.37 -19.29 1.45
CA ILE A 543 -16.75 -18.85 1.61
C ILE A 543 -17.52 -19.21 0.35
N GLU A 544 -18.63 -19.91 0.52
CA GLU A 544 -19.57 -20.19 -0.56
C GLU A 544 -20.77 -19.22 -0.50
N LEU A 545 -21.14 -18.67 -1.65
CA LEU A 545 -22.18 -17.66 -1.79
C LEU A 545 -23.07 -17.98 -2.99
N ALA A 546 -24.36 -17.71 -2.86
CA ALA A 546 -25.26 -17.61 -4.01
C ALA A 546 -25.52 -16.13 -4.31
N ALA A 547 -25.44 -15.74 -5.59
CA ALA A 547 -25.66 -14.36 -6.03
C ALA A 547 -26.65 -14.30 -7.19
N LYS A 548 -27.55 -13.29 -7.16
CA LYS A 548 -28.57 -13.07 -8.20
C LYS A 548 -28.73 -11.58 -8.48
N ILE A 549 -28.80 -11.21 -9.75
CA ILE A 549 -29.14 -9.85 -10.17
C ILE A 549 -30.57 -9.86 -10.72
N SER A 550 -31.42 -8.95 -10.21
CA SER A 550 -32.79 -8.78 -10.61
C SER A 550 -33.17 -7.31 -10.80
N SER A 551 -34.27 -7.06 -11.46
CA SER A 551 -34.96 -5.76 -11.51
C SER A 551 -36.46 -5.94 -11.33
N ILE A 552 -37.16 -4.85 -11.08
CA ILE A 552 -38.61 -4.82 -11.05
C ILE A 552 -39.10 -4.18 -12.36
N ASN A 553 -39.95 -4.89 -13.10
CA ASN A 553 -40.52 -4.36 -14.33
C ASN A 553 -41.66 -3.32 -14.03
N PRO A 554 -42.11 -2.55 -15.01
CA PRO A 554 -43.22 -1.57 -14.82
C PRO A 554 -44.50 -2.17 -14.25
N GLU A 555 -44.73 -3.48 -14.42
CA GLU A 555 -45.89 -4.21 -13.89
C GLU A 555 -45.69 -4.67 -12.44
N GLY A 556 -44.56 -4.33 -11.78
CA GLY A 556 -44.23 -4.73 -10.41
C GLY A 556 -43.74 -6.15 -10.26
N LYS A 557 -43.45 -6.88 -11.35
CA LYS A 557 -42.93 -8.25 -11.31
C LYS A 557 -41.41 -8.27 -11.30
N ILE A 558 -40.83 -9.18 -10.51
CA ILE A 558 -39.37 -9.41 -10.46
C ILE A 558 -38.92 -10.08 -11.77
N ARG A 559 -37.89 -9.52 -12.38
CA ARG A 559 -37.19 -10.06 -13.53
C ARG A 559 -35.77 -10.38 -13.15
N TYR A 560 -35.35 -11.66 -13.27
CA TYR A 560 -33.99 -12.10 -13.02
C TYR A 560 -33.14 -11.94 -14.29
N HIS A 561 -31.91 -11.44 -14.10
CA HIS A 561 -30.93 -11.19 -15.16
C HIS A 561 -29.79 -12.17 -15.16
N PHE A 562 -29.11 -12.31 -14.01
CA PHE A 562 -27.96 -13.18 -13.84
C PHE A 562 -28.05 -13.93 -12.51
N SER A 563 -27.47 -15.12 -12.47
CA SER A 563 -27.30 -15.88 -11.22
C SER A 563 -26.07 -16.75 -11.27
N THR A 564 -25.43 -16.98 -10.11
CA THR A 564 -24.28 -17.88 -9.95
C THR A 564 -24.09 -18.27 -8.49
N ASN A 565 -23.34 -19.35 -8.25
CA ASN A 565 -22.72 -19.62 -6.96
C ASN A 565 -21.24 -19.24 -7.04
N LEU A 566 -20.72 -18.54 -6.05
CA LEU A 566 -19.33 -18.05 -5.98
C LEU A 566 -18.60 -18.76 -4.84
N ILE A 567 -17.35 -19.07 -5.09
CA ILE A 567 -16.41 -19.52 -4.05
C ILE A 567 -15.32 -18.46 -3.92
N LEU A 568 -15.23 -17.90 -2.73
CA LEU A 568 -14.14 -17.00 -2.36
C LEU A 568 -13.10 -17.78 -1.56
N LYS A 569 -11.81 -17.56 -1.85
CA LYS A 569 -10.68 -18.15 -1.11
C LYS A 569 -9.76 -17.07 -0.55
N ARG A 570 -9.14 -17.34 0.59
CA ARG A 570 -8.06 -16.47 1.11
C ARG A 570 -6.79 -16.61 0.28
N GLN A 571 -6.50 -17.81 -0.17
CA GLN A 571 -5.37 -18.11 -1.03
C GLN A 571 -5.88 -18.80 -2.28
N ILE A 572 -5.55 -18.24 -3.42
CA ILE A 572 -5.90 -18.82 -4.72
C ILE A 572 -5.03 -20.05 -4.96
N ASP A 573 -5.63 -21.10 -5.52
CA ASP A 573 -4.95 -22.36 -5.84
C ASP A 573 -3.88 -22.13 -6.93
N THR A 574 -2.85 -22.93 -6.91
CA THR A 574 -1.79 -22.89 -7.94
C THR A 574 -2.38 -23.20 -9.32
N ALA A 575 -2.06 -22.36 -10.28
CA ALA A 575 -2.52 -22.55 -11.66
C ALA A 575 -1.98 -23.86 -12.26
N PRO A 576 -2.83 -24.71 -12.86
CA PRO A 576 -2.36 -25.86 -13.64
C PRO A 576 -1.73 -25.39 -14.97
N ASN A 577 -0.98 -26.28 -15.62
CA ASN A 577 -0.50 -26.06 -16.97
C ASN A 577 -1.48 -26.67 -17.99
N TYR A 578 -1.60 -25.98 -19.12
CA TYR A 578 -2.33 -26.49 -20.27
C TYR A 578 -1.42 -27.37 -21.12
N GLU A 579 -1.67 -28.68 -21.10
CA GLU A 579 -0.79 -29.69 -21.72
C GLU A 579 -0.95 -29.78 -23.26
N LEU A 580 -2.14 -29.46 -23.80
CA LEU A 580 -2.46 -29.58 -25.22
C LEU A 580 -2.14 -28.28 -26.00
N LEU A 581 -1.03 -27.65 -25.67
CA LEU A 581 -0.60 -26.38 -26.25
C LEU A 581 -0.28 -26.52 -27.73
N ASN A 582 -0.95 -25.74 -28.59
CA ASN A 582 -0.62 -25.56 -29.99
C ASN A 582 -0.71 -24.12 -30.41
N LEU A 583 0.42 -23.45 -30.56
CA LEU A 583 0.53 -22.04 -30.97
C LEU A 583 1.05 -21.88 -32.40
N THR A 584 1.01 -22.94 -33.19
CA THR A 584 1.44 -22.90 -34.61
C THR A 584 0.41 -22.10 -35.40
N GLN A 585 0.87 -21.10 -36.15
CA GLN A 585 0.04 -20.37 -37.10
C GLN A 585 -0.24 -21.23 -38.32
N ASP A 586 -1.50 -21.50 -38.57
CA ASP A 586 -1.95 -22.15 -39.79
C ASP A 586 -2.13 -21.10 -40.90
N GLU A 587 -1.49 -21.28 -42.05
CA GLU A 587 -1.54 -20.31 -43.17
C GLU A 587 -2.97 -20.07 -43.69
N GLN A 588 -3.89 -21.01 -43.49
CA GLN A 588 -5.32 -20.87 -43.86
C GLN A 588 -6.04 -19.82 -43.00
N PHE A 589 -5.49 -19.46 -41.84
CA PHE A 589 -6.08 -18.55 -40.89
C PHE A 589 -5.31 -17.22 -40.71
N LEU A 590 -4.66 -16.72 -41.75
CA LEU A 590 -4.05 -15.39 -41.77
C LEU A 590 -5.10 -14.29 -41.72
N ILE A 591 -5.98 -14.36 -40.69
CA ILE A 591 -7.03 -13.36 -40.42
C ILE A 591 -6.50 -12.39 -39.38
N THR A 592 -6.39 -11.10 -39.75
CA THR A 592 -5.92 -10.04 -38.87
C THR A 592 -7.05 -9.44 -38.03
N ASN A 593 -6.74 -8.83 -36.90
CA ASN A 593 -7.68 -8.08 -36.05
C ASN A 593 -8.65 -7.19 -36.86
N LYS A 594 -8.14 -6.48 -37.85
CA LYS A 594 -8.93 -5.55 -38.66
C LYS A 594 -10.08 -6.22 -39.42
N SER A 595 -9.88 -7.44 -39.90
CA SER A 595 -10.91 -8.22 -40.62
C SER A 595 -11.90 -8.93 -39.66
N LEU A 596 -11.51 -9.16 -38.41
CA LEU A 596 -12.37 -9.78 -37.41
C LEU A 596 -13.45 -8.87 -36.86
N TYR A 597 -13.17 -7.54 -36.85
CA TYR A 597 -14.07 -6.51 -36.25
C TYR A 597 -14.66 -5.53 -37.26
N GLN A 598 -14.36 -5.66 -38.57
CA GLN A 598 -14.90 -4.79 -39.62
C GLN A 598 -16.00 -5.49 -40.46
N ASN A 599 -17.00 -4.72 -40.87
CA ASN A 599 -18.12 -5.18 -41.70
C ASN A 599 -17.64 -5.88 -42.98
N GLY A 600 -17.96 -7.15 -43.15
CA GLY A 600 -17.72 -7.89 -44.39
C GLY A 600 -17.33 -9.36 -44.25
N GLY A 601 -18.00 -10.14 -43.41
CA GLY A 601 -17.78 -11.60 -43.33
C GLY A 601 -17.93 -12.19 -41.94
N ILE A 602 -16.85 -12.57 -41.31
CA ILE A 602 -16.82 -13.09 -39.93
C ILE A 602 -16.61 -11.87 -39.01
N SER A 603 -17.67 -11.17 -38.61
CA SER A 603 -17.49 -9.96 -37.78
C SER A 603 -17.99 -10.15 -36.37
N LEU A 604 -17.10 -9.91 -35.42
CA LEU A 604 -17.44 -9.62 -34.03
C LEU A 604 -18.04 -8.21 -33.97
N PHE A 605 -19.15 -8.04 -33.26
CA PHE A 605 -19.90 -6.77 -33.19
C PHE A 605 -19.30 -5.73 -32.20
N HIS A 606 -18.16 -6.07 -31.59
CA HIS A 606 -17.57 -5.32 -30.49
C HIS A 606 -16.76 -4.11 -30.96
N GLY A 607 -16.88 -2.99 -30.25
CA GLY A 607 -16.04 -1.80 -30.39
C GLY A 607 -14.68 -1.94 -29.70
N THR A 608 -13.90 -0.86 -29.70
CA THR A 608 -12.47 -0.84 -29.35
C THR A 608 -12.15 -1.36 -27.97
N THR A 609 -13.02 -1.16 -26.98
CA THR A 609 -12.82 -1.63 -25.59
C THR A 609 -12.77 -3.16 -25.47
N PHE A 610 -13.30 -3.88 -26.46
CA PHE A 610 -13.39 -5.35 -26.48
C PHE A 610 -12.66 -5.99 -27.68
N GLN A 611 -11.95 -5.23 -28.49
CA GLN A 611 -11.21 -5.71 -29.67
C GLN A 611 -9.87 -6.34 -29.32
N GLY A 612 -9.90 -7.41 -28.51
CA GLY A 612 -8.69 -8.05 -27.99
C GLY A 612 -8.13 -9.20 -28.83
N VAL A 613 -8.87 -9.74 -29.81
CA VAL A 613 -8.35 -10.82 -30.68
C VAL A 613 -7.42 -10.22 -31.71
N THR A 614 -6.15 -10.65 -31.72
CA THR A 614 -5.13 -10.19 -32.70
C THR A 614 -5.05 -11.10 -33.91
N SER A 615 -5.17 -12.41 -33.71
CA SER A 615 -5.16 -13.41 -34.80
C SER A 615 -5.83 -14.72 -34.39
N VAL A 616 -6.29 -15.47 -35.37
CA VAL A 616 -6.64 -16.89 -35.22
C VAL A 616 -5.42 -17.72 -35.59
N LEU A 617 -4.89 -18.48 -34.65
CA LEU A 617 -3.68 -19.30 -34.88
C LEU A 617 -4.02 -20.60 -35.63
N ASN A 618 -4.98 -21.35 -35.13
CA ASN A 618 -5.42 -22.59 -35.74
C ASN A 618 -6.86 -22.93 -35.37
N ALA A 619 -7.53 -23.69 -36.21
CA ALA A 619 -8.89 -24.17 -36.00
C ALA A 619 -9.10 -25.58 -36.54
N SER A 620 -9.92 -26.35 -35.83
CA SER A 620 -10.43 -27.64 -36.20
C SER A 620 -11.86 -27.83 -35.71
N PRO A 621 -12.58 -28.87 -36.15
CA PRO A 621 -13.96 -29.10 -35.65
C PRO A 621 -14.06 -29.27 -34.13
N GLY A 622 -12.98 -29.67 -33.44
CA GLY A 622 -12.97 -29.84 -31.99
C GLY A 622 -12.26 -28.70 -31.22
N LYS A 623 -11.53 -27.80 -31.92
CA LYS A 623 -10.66 -26.86 -31.22
C LYS A 623 -10.40 -25.60 -32.05
N LEU A 624 -10.29 -24.43 -31.34
CA LEU A 624 -9.83 -23.19 -31.95
C LEU A 624 -8.89 -22.51 -30.97
N THR A 625 -7.75 -21.98 -31.46
CA THR A 625 -6.79 -21.21 -30.68
C THR A 625 -6.63 -19.81 -31.27
N ILE A 626 -6.77 -18.79 -30.43
CA ILE A 626 -6.59 -17.38 -30.82
C ILE A 626 -5.48 -16.73 -29.99
N GLU A 627 -4.78 -15.81 -30.61
CA GLU A 627 -3.86 -14.89 -29.97
C GLU A 627 -4.62 -13.62 -29.63
N CYS A 628 -4.39 -13.13 -28.43
CA CYS A 628 -5.11 -11.96 -27.90
C CYS A 628 -4.16 -10.95 -27.27
N LYS A 629 -4.53 -9.68 -27.36
CA LYS A 629 -3.94 -8.57 -26.64
C LYS A 629 -4.98 -7.48 -26.49
N LEU A 630 -5.24 -7.03 -25.27
CA LEU A 630 -6.23 -5.99 -24.98
C LEU A 630 -5.58 -4.83 -24.24
N PRO A 631 -5.67 -3.59 -24.74
CA PRO A 631 -5.25 -2.41 -24.02
C PRO A 631 -6.07 -2.21 -22.74
N GLN A 632 -5.45 -1.66 -21.70
CA GLN A 632 -6.15 -1.37 -20.45
C GLN A 632 -7.16 -0.24 -20.65
N PRO A 633 -8.46 -0.47 -20.43
CA PRO A 633 -9.44 0.61 -20.44
C PRO A 633 -9.16 1.59 -19.29
N THR A 634 -9.28 2.89 -19.53
CA THR A 634 -9.16 3.90 -18.49
C THR A 634 -10.23 3.72 -17.41
N ALA A 635 -9.98 4.23 -16.19
CA ALA A 635 -10.96 4.18 -15.10
C ALA A 635 -12.31 4.81 -15.51
N GLN A 636 -12.29 5.87 -16.31
CA GLN A 636 -13.50 6.49 -16.85
C GLN A 636 -14.25 5.55 -17.81
N GLN A 637 -13.54 4.85 -18.69
CA GLN A 637 -14.16 3.86 -19.59
C GLN A 637 -14.76 2.69 -18.82
N GLN A 638 -14.09 2.20 -17.76
CA GLN A 638 -14.60 1.10 -16.94
C GLN A 638 -15.90 1.44 -16.17
N GLY A 639 -16.13 2.71 -15.90
CA GLY A 639 -17.35 3.19 -15.25
C GLY A 639 -17.64 2.50 -13.91
N GLN A 640 -18.82 1.89 -13.79
CA GLN A 640 -19.26 1.18 -12.59
C GLN A 640 -18.73 -0.26 -12.50
N PHE A 641 -17.88 -0.70 -13.46
CA PHE A 641 -17.37 -2.06 -13.57
C PHE A 641 -15.82 -2.08 -13.57
N PRO A 642 -15.18 -1.57 -12.49
CA PRO A 642 -13.72 -1.55 -12.40
C PRO A 642 -13.17 -2.97 -12.31
N VAL A 643 -12.06 -3.20 -13.00
CA VAL A 643 -11.31 -4.46 -12.92
C VAL A 643 -10.70 -4.61 -11.54
N GLN A 644 -10.92 -5.77 -10.91
CA GLN A 644 -10.31 -6.18 -9.64
C GLN A 644 -9.66 -7.57 -9.86
N THR A 645 -9.99 -8.56 -9.04
CA THR A 645 -9.51 -9.93 -9.25
C THR A 645 -10.01 -10.52 -10.58
N PHE A 646 -11.26 -10.29 -10.92
CA PHE A 646 -11.86 -10.70 -12.18
C PHE A 646 -11.82 -9.55 -13.21
N ASN A 647 -11.48 -9.88 -14.46
CA ASN A 647 -11.42 -8.92 -15.56
C ASN A 647 -12.54 -9.19 -16.58
N PRO A 648 -13.63 -8.39 -16.60
CA PRO A 648 -14.81 -8.64 -17.46
C PRO A 648 -14.51 -8.39 -18.93
N TYR A 649 -13.60 -7.46 -19.24
CA TYR A 649 -13.25 -7.09 -20.62
C TYR A 649 -12.48 -8.23 -21.30
N ILE A 650 -11.48 -8.79 -20.60
CA ILE A 650 -10.74 -9.96 -21.09
C ILE A 650 -11.63 -11.19 -21.10
N ALA A 651 -12.49 -11.39 -20.10
CA ALA A 651 -13.42 -12.52 -20.08
C ALA A 651 -14.40 -12.48 -21.25
N ASP A 652 -14.79 -11.29 -21.70
CA ASP A 652 -15.60 -11.14 -22.90
C ASP A 652 -14.83 -11.54 -24.17
N VAL A 653 -13.58 -11.08 -24.31
CA VAL A 653 -12.68 -11.48 -25.40
C VAL A 653 -12.47 -13.00 -25.44
N GLN A 654 -12.42 -13.68 -24.29
CA GLN A 654 -12.33 -15.15 -24.23
C GLN A 654 -13.55 -15.83 -24.88
N ILE A 655 -14.74 -15.29 -24.70
CA ILE A 655 -15.97 -15.82 -25.31
C ILE A 655 -15.98 -15.60 -26.82
N HIS A 656 -15.21 -14.64 -27.36
CA HIS A 656 -15.04 -14.48 -28.80
C HIS A 656 -14.51 -15.74 -29.49
N ALA A 657 -13.71 -16.57 -28.81
CA ALA A 657 -13.24 -17.82 -29.36
C ALA A 657 -14.37 -18.78 -29.73
N LEU A 658 -15.42 -18.84 -28.91
CA LEU A 658 -16.58 -19.66 -29.16
C LEU A 658 -17.42 -19.12 -30.33
N TRP A 659 -17.59 -17.77 -30.38
CA TRP A 659 -18.23 -17.11 -31.51
C TRP A 659 -17.48 -17.37 -32.82
N LEU A 660 -16.15 -17.18 -32.83
CA LEU A 660 -15.32 -17.38 -34.03
C LEU A 660 -15.38 -18.83 -34.53
N TRP A 661 -15.36 -19.81 -33.61
CA TRP A 661 -15.52 -21.20 -33.96
C TRP A 661 -16.86 -21.49 -34.64
N THR A 662 -18.00 -20.99 -34.06
CA THR A 662 -19.33 -21.20 -34.63
C THR A 662 -19.50 -20.48 -35.97
N GLN A 663 -18.92 -19.30 -36.13
CA GLN A 663 -18.91 -18.59 -37.42
C GLN A 663 -18.10 -19.31 -38.46
N HIS A 664 -16.90 -19.80 -38.12
CA HIS A 664 -16.00 -20.48 -39.09
C HIS A 664 -16.62 -21.77 -39.60
N PHE A 665 -17.09 -22.64 -38.72
CA PHE A 665 -17.55 -23.98 -39.11
C PHE A 665 -19.05 -24.03 -39.49
N HIS A 666 -19.86 -23.06 -39.05
CA HIS A 666 -21.31 -23.14 -39.23
C HIS A 666 -21.92 -21.85 -39.77
N GLN A 667 -21.14 -20.78 -39.97
CA GLN A 667 -21.62 -19.45 -40.47
C GLN A 667 -22.74 -18.85 -39.63
N ILE A 668 -22.74 -19.13 -38.34
CA ILE A 668 -23.77 -18.71 -37.39
C ILE A 668 -23.07 -18.23 -36.13
N GLY A 669 -23.57 -17.12 -35.53
CA GLY A 669 -23.11 -16.62 -34.23
C GLY A 669 -23.77 -17.32 -33.05
N CYS A 670 -23.19 -17.22 -31.89
CA CYS A 670 -23.77 -17.66 -30.63
C CYS A 670 -23.61 -16.59 -29.53
N LEU A 671 -24.55 -16.49 -28.60
CA LEU A 671 -24.44 -15.63 -27.44
C LEU A 671 -24.26 -16.47 -26.16
N PRO A 672 -23.47 -15.99 -25.18
CA PRO A 672 -23.25 -16.69 -23.92
C PRO A 672 -24.56 -16.88 -23.16
N ALA A 673 -24.83 -18.11 -22.73
CA ALA A 673 -26.03 -18.46 -21.97
C ALA A 673 -25.74 -18.99 -20.58
N GLU A 674 -24.67 -19.79 -20.45
CA GLU A 674 -24.32 -20.46 -19.21
C GLU A 674 -22.82 -20.78 -19.18
N ILE A 675 -22.21 -20.74 -18.00
CA ILE A 675 -20.88 -21.27 -17.71
C ILE A 675 -21.05 -22.22 -16.54
N GLN A 676 -20.72 -23.51 -16.74
CA GLN A 676 -20.86 -24.50 -15.71
C GLN A 676 -19.89 -24.23 -14.55
N THR A 677 -18.62 -24.00 -14.87
CA THR A 677 -17.59 -23.62 -13.89
C THR A 677 -16.62 -22.62 -14.53
N PHE A 678 -16.35 -21.53 -13.83
CA PHE A 678 -15.26 -20.61 -14.16
C PHE A 678 -14.27 -20.61 -13.00
N GLU A 679 -12.99 -20.71 -13.27
CA GLU A 679 -11.91 -20.68 -12.27
C GLU A 679 -10.88 -19.61 -12.64
N GLN A 680 -10.47 -18.80 -11.67
CA GLN A 680 -9.51 -17.70 -11.79
C GLN A 680 -8.28 -18.00 -10.94
N PHE A 681 -7.17 -18.34 -11.59
CA PHE A 681 -5.90 -18.65 -10.91
C PHE A 681 -4.98 -17.43 -10.79
N ALA A 682 -4.92 -16.61 -11.83
CA ALA A 682 -4.12 -15.39 -11.88
C ALA A 682 -4.79 -14.31 -12.74
N PRO A 683 -4.54 -13.02 -12.49
CA PRO A 683 -4.99 -11.96 -13.40
C PRO A 683 -4.39 -12.15 -14.80
N VAL A 684 -5.21 -11.97 -15.83
CA VAL A 684 -4.70 -11.88 -17.20
C VAL A 684 -4.20 -10.45 -17.42
N PRO A 685 -2.93 -10.24 -17.80
CA PRO A 685 -2.37 -8.90 -17.92
C PRO A 685 -2.97 -8.13 -19.11
N PHE A 686 -3.20 -6.84 -18.94
CA PHE A 686 -3.46 -5.91 -20.03
C PHE A 686 -2.15 -5.59 -20.79
N ASP A 687 -2.27 -5.14 -22.03
CA ASP A 687 -1.15 -4.73 -22.88
C ASP A 687 -0.09 -5.81 -23.17
N GLU A 688 -0.33 -7.03 -22.71
CA GLU A 688 0.50 -8.19 -22.98
C GLU A 688 -0.25 -9.23 -23.84
N THR A 689 0.52 -10.08 -24.53
CA THR A 689 -0.04 -11.16 -25.35
C THR A 689 -0.44 -12.33 -24.46
N PHE A 690 -1.68 -12.79 -24.62
CA PHE A 690 -2.18 -14.04 -24.04
C PHE A 690 -2.89 -14.88 -25.12
N TYR A 691 -3.16 -16.12 -24.81
CA TYR A 691 -3.76 -17.07 -25.72
C TYR A 691 -5.05 -17.62 -25.15
N VAL A 692 -6.03 -17.81 -26.02
CA VAL A 692 -7.31 -18.45 -25.65
C VAL A 692 -7.52 -19.67 -26.53
N THR A 693 -7.69 -20.81 -25.91
CA THR A 693 -8.02 -22.07 -26.56
C THR A 693 -9.44 -22.48 -26.20
N CYS A 694 -10.28 -22.66 -27.22
CA CYS A 694 -11.64 -23.16 -27.14
C CYS A 694 -11.67 -24.62 -27.56
N GLU A 695 -12.03 -25.52 -26.65
CA GLU A 695 -12.22 -26.95 -26.92
C GLU A 695 -13.70 -27.30 -26.98
N VAL A 696 -14.22 -27.56 -28.15
CA VAL A 696 -15.63 -27.85 -28.35
C VAL A 696 -15.97 -29.27 -27.91
N LYS A 697 -16.87 -29.41 -26.97
CA LYS A 697 -17.32 -30.69 -26.42
C LYS A 697 -18.56 -31.23 -27.13
N SER A 698 -19.51 -30.35 -27.45
CA SER A 698 -20.70 -30.76 -28.18
C SER A 698 -21.36 -29.56 -28.88
N LYS A 699 -22.10 -29.85 -29.95
CA LYS A 699 -22.93 -28.90 -30.66
C LYS A 699 -24.28 -29.55 -31.01
N THR A 700 -25.35 -28.83 -30.78
CA THR A 700 -26.72 -29.15 -31.23
C THR A 700 -27.21 -28.06 -32.19
N GLU A 701 -28.44 -28.13 -32.64
CA GLU A 701 -29.07 -27.08 -33.49
C GLU A 701 -29.17 -25.74 -32.72
N SER A 702 -29.41 -25.77 -31.42
CA SER A 702 -29.66 -24.60 -30.60
C SER A 702 -28.50 -24.14 -29.69
N ASN A 703 -27.51 -25.01 -29.46
CA ASN A 703 -26.44 -24.73 -28.49
C ASN A 703 -25.11 -25.30 -28.92
N VAL A 704 -24.05 -24.64 -28.46
CA VAL A 704 -22.65 -25.16 -28.49
C VAL A 704 -22.12 -25.16 -27.07
N ILE A 705 -21.35 -26.18 -26.68
CA ILE A 705 -20.72 -26.28 -25.36
C ILE A 705 -19.21 -26.51 -25.59
N ALA A 706 -18.40 -25.74 -24.91
CA ALA A 706 -16.94 -25.81 -25.00
C ALA A 706 -16.28 -25.50 -23.65
N ASP A 707 -15.02 -25.96 -23.51
CA ASP A 707 -14.13 -25.42 -22.48
C ASP A 707 -13.29 -24.32 -23.11
N VAL A 708 -13.15 -23.19 -22.42
CA VAL A 708 -12.37 -22.04 -22.89
C VAL A 708 -11.24 -21.80 -21.88
N ILE A 709 -10.00 -21.98 -22.33
CA ILE A 709 -8.81 -21.93 -21.48
C ILE A 709 -7.96 -20.72 -21.90
N THR A 710 -7.63 -19.86 -20.95
CA THR A 710 -6.75 -18.71 -21.17
C THR A 710 -5.41 -18.96 -20.51
N HIS A 711 -4.33 -18.82 -21.28
CA HIS A 711 -2.99 -19.18 -20.85
C HIS A 711 -1.92 -18.26 -21.44
N ASN A 712 -0.71 -18.27 -20.87
CA ASN A 712 0.46 -17.65 -21.47
C ASN A 712 1.11 -18.54 -22.56
N ARG A 713 2.20 -18.06 -23.14
CA ARG A 713 2.94 -18.78 -24.19
C ARG A 713 3.52 -20.11 -23.72
N GLN A 714 3.75 -20.29 -22.42
CA GLN A 714 4.29 -21.50 -21.80
C GLN A 714 3.20 -22.49 -21.38
N GLY A 715 1.92 -22.15 -21.57
CA GLY A 715 0.79 -22.98 -21.19
C GLY A 715 0.32 -22.81 -19.75
N GLN A 716 0.88 -21.88 -18.96
CA GLN A 716 0.38 -21.59 -17.63
C GLN A 716 -1.00 -20.93 -17.72
N ILE A 717 -1.98 -21.53 -17.07
CA ILE A 717 -3.38 -21.09 -17.12
C ILE A 717 -3.58 -19.88 -16.23
N TYR A 718 -4.17 -18.82 -16.77
CA TYR A 718 -4.67 -17.68 -16.00
C TYR A 718 -6.06 -17.95 -15.43
N ASN A 719 -6.95 -18.43 -16.29
CA ASN A 719 -8.32 -18.83 -15.94
C ASN A 719 -8.86 -19.83 -16.95
N ARG A 720 -9.99 -20.46 -16.61
CA ARG A 720 -10.69 -21.36 -17.51
C ARG A 720 -12.20 -21.34 -17.28
N MET A 721 -12.94 -21.45 -18.37
CA MET A 721 -14.40 -21.66 -18.39
C MET A 721 -14.64 -23.10 -18.80
N ILE A 722 -15.18 -23.93 -17.92
CA ILE A 722 -15.57 -25.31 -18.19
C ILE A 722 -17.06 -25.35 -18.49
N GLY A 723 -17.44 -26.01 -19.58
CA GLY A 723 -18.82 -26.13 -19.98
C GLY A 723 -19.46 -24.77 -20.33
N ALA A 724 -18.70 -23.88 -20.98
CA ALA A 724 -19.24 -22.63 -21.50
C ALA A 724 -20.23 -22.93 -22.64
N LYS A 725 -21.51 -22.52 -22.44
CA LYS A 725 -22.61 -22.76 -23.35
C LYS A 725 -22.97 -21.50 -24.09
N GLY A 726 -22.90 -21.55 -25.41
CA GLY A 726 -23.42 -20.53 -26.31
C GLY A 726 -24.77 -20.95 -26.90
N THR A 727 -25.77 -20.06 -26.86
CA THR A 727 -27.02 -20.26 -27.61
C THR A 727 -26.84 -19.79 -29.05
N ILE A 728 -27.07 -20.67 -29.99
CA ILE A 728 -26.96 -20.42 -31.42
C ILE A 728 -28.11 -19.50 -31.89
N LEU A 729 -27.71 -18.47 -32.62
CA LEU A 729 -28.68 -17.48 -33.11
C LEU A 729 -29.44 -18.03 -34.35
N PRO A 730 -30.76 -17.82 -34.44
CA PRO A 730 -31.55 -18.34 -35.55
C PRO A 730 -31.29 -17.62 -36.89
N LYS A 731 -30.64 -16.45 -36.85
CA LYS A 731 -30.24 -15.66 -38.03
C LYS A 731 -28.91 -14.93 -37.71
N PRO A 732 -28.07 -14.64 -38.73
CA PRO A 732 -26.94 -13.77 -38.54
C PRO A 732 -27.36 -12.43 -37.93
N ILE A 733 -26.58 -11.92 -36.97
CA ILE A 733 -26.71 -10.53 -36.52
C ILE A 733 -26.07 -9.68 -37.61
N GLY A 734 -26.90 -8.95 -38.37
CA GLY A 734 -26.47 -8.00 -39.39
C GLY A 734 -25.95 -6.72 -38.83
#